data_951f73e98f7546fa096c4de2043876c1
#
_entry.id   951f73e98f7546fa096c4de2043876c1
#
_cell.length_a   1.000
_cell.length_b   1.000
_cell.length_c   1.000
_cell.angle_alpha   90.00
_cell.angle_beta   90.00
_cell.angle_gamma   90.00
#
_symmetry.space_group_name_H-M   'P 1'
#
loop_
_entity.id
_entity.type
_entity.pdbx_description
1 polymer ?
#
loop_
_entity_poly.entity_id
_entity_poly.type
_entity_poly.pdbx_seq_one_letter_code
_entity_poly.pdbx_strand_id
1 'polypeptide(L)'
;MTDTLSGTVDRITYFNQENGYTVLQLAPDQAMVPGLSKGGLATVVGSLPEVAPGEHLALEGRWTTHSKYGTQFAVEVCKPSVPVTPDGLKRYLGSGLIEGIGPQFAERIADHFGEDTLQVLEDQPERLTEIPGIGPKRSRGIQRAWEEQRGVKEIMLFLHEHGISTNLAVKIYKTYGEEALTMVRGNPYQLERDIYGVGFKTADRIARDLGLPTDHPSRIEAGIIYALEEDLGEGHTYSPPGSLLDRAVELLDCSPALIEEGLARLIKEDRIRVDRVPLPGDTPDGEVSPEQIDAVYLTPFYHAETGAASLLRELAGALPSRLSDIPPAFLEELHPPGEDAVALSDDQKAAAHTALTHPVSVLTGGPGTGKTTCLRYLISILEGSSKRIALASPTGRAAKHLSTATGQPASTVHRLLGYSPQEGFQHDREDPLEIDILIVDEASMLDLPLTYNLLKALAPGTHLLLVGDVDQLPSVGPGNVLGDVIASGAAPVTRLQSIFRQAAGSEIITNAHRINRGEMPVFPVRDPGAERQPDFYLFPAEDAAAAADWIVDLVTRRIPEQFGLDPREDIQVLAPMYRGPAGVDALNDRLQAALNPARKGFPEKALFGNTYRPGDKVMQLENDYTKEVFNGDIGTLREIEETGQILTVEFDGRLVKYEWSEADTLTLAYAVSVHKAQGAEFPAVVLPAVTQHYIMLRRNLLYTAVTRAQRLCVLAGNRRAVAIAVNNHQEAQRCSALDWRLKSS
;
A
#
# COMPACT_ATOMS: atom_id res chain seq x y z
N MET A 1 -14.17 -37.68 -3.34
CA MET A 1 -15.40 -37.80 -4.13
C MET A 1 -16.12 -36.48 -4.00
N THR A 2 -16.38 -35.83 -5.08
CA THR A 2 -17.20 -34.61 -5.15
C THR A 2 -18.65 -35.02 -5.15
N ASP A 3 -19.45 -34.44 -4.26
CA ASP A 3 -20.89 -34.63 -4.22
C ASP A 3 -21.56 -33.59 -5.15
N THR A 4 -22.75 -33.90 -5.63
CA THR A 4 -23.56 -32.98 -6.45
C THR A 4 -24.82 -32.58 -5.69
N LEU A 5 -25.18 -31.30 -5.78
CA LEU A 5 -26.39 -30.76 -5.18
C LEU A 5 -27.07 -29.82 -6.20
N SER A 6 -28.35 -30.10 -6.54
CA SER A 6 -29.13 -29.19 -7.38
C SER A 6 -30.36 -28.69 -6.64
N GLY A 7 -30.81 -27.48 -6.97
CA GLY A 7 -31.99 -26.89 -6.35
C GLY A 7 -32.16 -25.40 -6.65
N THR A 8 -33.22 -24.83 -6.13
CA THR A 8 -33.57 -23.43 -6.32
C THR A 8 -33.13 -22.60 -5.12
N VAL A 9 -32.54 -21.45 -5.36
CA VAL A 9 -32.13 -20.48 -4.32
C VAL A 9 -33.39 -19.93 -3.65
N ASP A 10 -33.54 -20.21 -2.35
CA ASP A 10 -34.63 -19.62 -1.55
C ASP A 10 -34.30 -18.19 -1.12
N ARG A 11 -33.11 -18.01 -0.57
CA ARG A 11 -32.60 -16.70 -0.16
C ARG A 11 -31.10 -16.69 -0.03
N ILE A 12 -30.50 -15.52 -0.24
CA ILE A 12 -29.09 -15.26 0.03
C ILE A 12 -28.98 -14.71 1.45
N THR A 13 -28.16 -15.36 2.26
CA THR A 13 -27.93 -14.95 3.66
C THR A 13 -26.73 -14.00 3.76
N TYR A 14 -25.75 -14.20 2.86
CA TYR A 14 -24.56 -13.36 2.78
C TYR A 14 -23.98 -13.45 1.36
N PHE A 15 -23.51 -12.32 0.84
CA PHE A 15 -22.79 -12.22 -0.43
C PHE A 15 -21.67 -11.20 -0.30
N ASN A 16 -20.47 -11.58 -0.66
CA ASN A 16 -19.31 -10.69 -0.74
C ASN A 16 -19.03 -10.38 -2.21
N GLN A 17 -19.23 -9.13 -2.61
CA GLN A 17 -19.05 -8.68 -3.99
C GLN A 17 -17.60 -8.77 -4.50
N GLU A 18 -16.59 -8.80 -3.61
CA GLU A 18 -15.20 -8.78 -4.02
C GLU A 18 -14.64 -10.15 -4.39
N ASN A 19 -15.02 -11.18 -3.65
CA ASN A 19 -14.52 -12.54 -3.86
C ASN A 19 -15.62 -13.55 -4.24
N GLY A 20 -16.86 -13.09 -4.40
CA GLY A 20 -18.01 -13.92 -4.72
C GLY A 20 -18.41 -14.90 -3.63
N TYR A 21 -17.83 -14.77 -2.40
CA TYR A 21 -18.18 -15.70 -1.32
C TYR A 21 -19.63 -15.50 -0.89
N THR A 22 -20.41 -16.55 -1.06
CA THR A 22 -21.84 -16.55 -0.85
C THR A 22 -22.22 -17.56 0.21
N VAL A 23 -23.16 -17.18 1.08
CA VAL A 23 -23.91 -18.09 1.94
C VAL A 23 -25.36 -17.97 1.56
N LEU A 24 -25.94 -19.05 1.05
CA LEU A 24 -27.34 -19.07 0.64
C LEU A 24 -28.08 -20.29 1.19
N GLN A 25 -29.41 -20.21 1.15
CA GLN A 25 -30.33 -21.31 1.44
C GLN A 25 -30.88 -21.82 0.12
N LEU A 26 -30.68 -23.12 -0.15
CA LEU A 26 -31.11 -23.78 -1.36
C LEU A 26 -32.26 -24.74 -1.04
N ALA A 27 -33.32 -24.69 -1.81
CA ALA A 27 -34.36 -25.70 -1.80
C ALA A 27 -33.94 -26.83 -2.77
N PRO A 28 -33.41 -27.96 -2.27
CA PRO A 28 -32.85 -28.99 -3.13
C PRO A 28 -33.95 -29.75 -3.88
N ASP A 29 -33.65 -30.20 -5.11
CA ASP A 29 -34.54 -31.05 -5.92
C ASP A 29 -34.69 -32.45 -5.33
N GLN A 30 -33.65 -32.86 -4.58
CA GLN A 30 -33.62 -34.19 -3.95
C GLN A 30 -34.22 -34.12 -2.54
N ALA A 31 -35.14 -35.04 -2.26
CA ALA A 31 -35.86 -35.09 -0.98
C ALA A 31 -34.97 -35.48 0.23
N MET A 32 -33.81 -36.08 0.00
CA MET A 32 -32.88 -36.48 1.07
C MET A 32 -31.46 -36.02 0.74
N VAL A 33 -31.06 -34.91 1.34
CA VAL A 33 -29.66 -34.43 1.34
C VAL A 33 -29.18 -34.21 2.78
N PRO A 34 -27.88 -34.35 3.05
CA PRO A 34 -27.35 -34.10 4.39
C PRO A 34 -27.61 -32.64 4.86
N GLY A 35 -27.87 -32.46 6.15
CA GLY A 35 -27.91 -31.12 6.77
C GLY A 35 -29.10 -30.22 6.44
N LEU A 36 -30.23 -30.80 6.00
CA LEU A 36 -31.45 -30.02 5.80
C LEU A 36 -31.92 -29.33 7.10
N SER A 37 -32.27 -28.05 6.96
CA SER A 37 -32.95 -27.32 8.01
C SER A 37 -34.36 -27.82 8.28
N LYS A 38 -35.01 -27.45 9.38
CA LYS A 38 -36.43 -27.76 9.67
C LYS A 38 -37.41 -27.32 8.57
N GLY A 39 -36.98 -26.41 7.70
CA GLY A 39 -37.73 -25.93 6.53
C GLY A 39 -37.38 -26.61 5.22
N GLY A 40 -36.61 -27.72 5.23
CA GLY A 40 -36.22 -28.43 4.01
C GLY A 40 -35.18 -27.76 3.14
N LEU A 41 -34.46 -26.76 3.67
CA LEU A 41 -33.44 -25.99 2.95
C LEU A 41 -32.02 -26.47 3.31
N ALA A 42 -31.13 -26.54 2.33
CA ALA A 42 -29.72 -26.80 2.49
C ALA A 42 -28.93 -25.49 2.58
N THR A 43 -27.98 -25.40 3.51
CA THR A 43 -27.06 -24.28 3.56
C THR A 43 -25.91 -24.50 2.60
N VAL A 44 -25.72 -23.63 1.66
CA VAL A 44 -24.66 -23.65 0.65
C VAL A 44 -23.68 -22.53 0.91
N VAL A 45 -22.39 -22.84 0.86
CA VAL A 45 -21.29 -21.87 1.11
C VAL A 45 -20.19 -22.03 0.06
N GLY A 46 -19.63 -20.94 -0.40
CA GLY A 46 -18.52 -20.97 -1.36
C GLY A 46 -18.51 -19.73 -2.24
N SER A 47 -17.50 -19.63 -3.12
CA SER A 47 -17.47 -18.58 -4.13
C SER A 47 -18.43 -18.95 -5.26
N LEU A 48 -19.49 -18.17 -5.39
CA LEU A 48 -20.53 -18.33 -6.39
C LEU A 48 -20.59 -17.11 -7.29
N PRO A 49 -21.04 -17.25 -8.55
CA PRO A 49 -21.47 -16.09 -9.33
C PRO A 49 -22.58 -15.34 -8.57
N GLU A 50 -22.83 -14.09 -8.92
CA GLU A 50 -23.96 -13.35 -8.37
C GLU A 50 -25.26 -14.10 -8.74
N VAL A 51 -25.85 -14.74 -7.77
CA VAL A 51 -27.06 -15.53 -7.92
C VAL A 51 -28.24 -14.79 -7.28
N ALA A 52 -29.46 -15.08 -7.77
CA ALA A 52 -30.66 -14.46 -7.25
C ALA A 52 -31.59 -15.47 -6.59
N PRO A 53 -32.43 -15.03 -5.60
CA PRO A 53 -33.53 -15.84 -5.13
C PRO A 53 -34.45 -16.28 -6.28
N GLY A 54 -34.77 -17.56 -6.34
CA GLY A 54 -35.54 -18.17 -7.45
C GLY A 54 -34.67 -18.76 -8.57
N GLU A 55 -33.38 -18.51 -8.61
CA GLU A 55 -32.47 -19.11 -9.59
C GLU A 55 -32.20 -20.58 -9.27
N HIS A 56 -32.15 -21.43 -10.30
CA HIS A 56 -31.82 -22.83 -10.14
C HIS A 56 -30.32 -23.06 -10.31
N LEU A 57 -29.70 -23.77 -9.36
CA LEU A 57 -28.28 -24.06 -9.35
C LEU A 57 -27.99 -25.55 -9.43
N ALA A 58 -27.00 -25.89 -10.23
CA ALA A 58 -26.34 -27.19 -10.19
C ALA A 58 -24.95 -27.03 -9.59
N LEU A 59 -24.70 -27.61 -8.43
CA LEU A 59 -23.52 -27.42 -7.61
C LEU A 59 -22.72 -28.71 -7.51
N GLU A 60 -21.41 -28.61 -7.64
CA GLU A 60 -20.47 -29.68 -7.32
C GLU A 60 -19.60 -29.22 -6.13
N GLY A 61 -19.40 -30.08 -5.14
CA GLY A 61 -18.68 -29.74 -3.94
C GLY A 61 -18.65 -30.85 -2.90
N ARG A 62 -18.59 -30.52 -1.64
CA ARG A 62 -18.54 -31.48 -0.54
C ARG A 62 -19.33 -31.00 0.66
N TRP A 63 -19.91 -31.93 1.38
CA TRP A 63 -20.56 -31.65 2.66
C TRP A 63 -19.52 -31.46 3.74
N THR A 64 -19.60 -30.33 4.44
CA THR A 64 -18.72 -29.97 5.57
C THR A 64 -19.56 -29.67 6.80
N THR A 65 -19.02 -29.93 7.99
CA THR A 65 -19.70 -29.58 9.24
C THR A 65 -18.96 -28.45 9.93
N HIS A 66 -19.62 -27.31 10.01
CA HIS A 66 -19.09 -26.16 10.73
C HIS A 66 -19.54 -26.19 12.20
N SER A 67 -18.64 -25.95 13.16
CA SER A 67 -18.90 -26.06 14.60
C SER A 67 -20.05 -25.19 15.10
N LYS A 68 -20.32 -24.04 14.46
CA LYS A 68 -21.35 -23.06 14.83
C LYS A 68 -22.59 -23.12 13.95
N TYR A 69 -22.45 -23.48 12.67
CA TYR A 69 -23.52 -23.35 11.67
C TYR A 69 -24.05 -24.69 11.16
N GLY A 70 -23.55 -25.81 11.69
CA GLY A 70 -23.98 -27.16 11.31
C GLY A 70 -23.46 -27.60 9.96
N THR A 71 -24.19 -28.55 9.35
CA THR A 71 -23.79 -29.15 8.07
C THR A 71 -24.09 -28.17 6.92
N GLN A 72 -23.09 -27.94 6.07
CA GLN A 72 -23.13 -27.02 4.96
C GLN A 72 -22.55 -27.71 3.71
N PHE A 73 -23.02 -27.31 2.53
CA PHE A 73 -22.45 -27.73 1.26
C PHE A 73 -21.41 -26.70 0.81
N ALA A 74 -20.14 -27.09 0.84
CA ALA A 74 -19.04 -26.25 0.38
C ALA A 74 -18.88 -26.45 -1.14
N VAL A 75 -19.18 -25.39 -1.91
CA VAL A 75 -19.18 -25.40 -3.37
C VAL A 75 -17.78 -25.31 -3.91
N GLU A 76 -17.46 -26.15 -4.88
CA GLU A 76 -16.24 -26.10 -5.69
C GLU A 76 -16.57 -25.61 -7.12
N VAL A 77 -17.73 -26.03 -7.68
CA VAL A 77 -18.20 -25.58 -9.00
C VAL A 77 -19.68 -25.23 -8.91
N CYS A 78 -20.07 -24.12 -9.52
CA CYS A 78 -21.48 -23.69 -9.63
C CYS A 78 -21.84 -23.45 -11.09
N LYS A 79 -22.94 -24.09 -11.53
CA LYS A 79 -23.52 -23.86 -12.85
C LYS A 79 -24.93 -23.28 -12.67
N PRO A 80 -25.06 -21.94 -12.72
CA PRO A 80 -26.38 -21.32 -12.65
C PRO A 80 -27.18 -21.67 -13.90
N SER A 81 -28.43 -22.05 -13.70
CA SER A 81 -29.37 -22.30 -14.78
C SER A 81 -30.59 -21.39 -14.63
N VAL A 82 -31.22 -21.06 -15.73
CA VAL A 82 -32.38 -20.16 -15.70
C VAL A 82 -33.56 -20.91 -15.03
N PRO A 83 -34.39 -20.19 -14.21
CA PRO A 83 -35.53 -20.84 -13.56
C PRO A 83 -36.51 -21.42 -14.57
N VAL A 84 -36.90 -22.70 -14.36
CA VAL A 84 -37.81 -23.40 -15.26
C VAL A 84 -39.28 -23.32 -14.73
N THR A 85 -39.47 -22.90 -13.48
CA THR A 85 -40.81 -22.85 -12.87
C THR A 85 -41.37 -21.43 -12.86
N PRO A 86 -42.70 -21.21 -13.05
CA PRO A 86 -43.31 -19.88 -13.00
C PRO A 86 -43.00 -19.09 -11.70
N ASP A 87 -43.00 -19.78 -10.56
CA ASP A 87 -42.66 -19.14 -9.27
C ASP A 87 -41.19 -18.78 -9.13
N GLY A 88 -40.31 -19.60 -9.71
CA GLY A 88 -38.88 -19.27 -9.85
C GLY A 88 -38.65 -18.03 -10.71
N LEU A 89 -39.35 -17.94 -11.86
CA LEU A 89 -39.32 -16.79 -12.75
C LEU A 89 -39.78 -15.49 -12.07
N LYS A 90 -40.88 -15.52 -11.31
CA LYS A 90 -41.39 -14.37 -10.54
C LYS A 90 -40.35 -13.86 -9.56
N ARG A 91 -39.74 -14.76 -8.80
CA ARG A 91 -38.67 -14.38 -7.82
C ARG A 91 -37.42 -13.86 -8.51
N TYR A 92 -36.99 -14.52 -9.58
CA TYR A 92 -35.83 -14.11 -10.35
C TYR A 92 -35.97 -12.71 -10.96
N LEU A 93 -37.06 -12.48 -11.69
CA LEU A 93 -37.34 -11.17 -12.30
C LEU A 93 -37.58 -10.07 -11.25
N GLY A 94 -38.15 -10.44 -10.09
CA GLY A 94 -38.44 -9.50 -9.00
C GLY A 94 -37.29 -9.26 -8.02
N SER A 95 -36.14 -9.90 -8.21
CA SER A 95 -34.97 -9.83 -7.31
C SER A 95 -34.26 -8.48 -7.28
N GLY A 96 -34.56 -7.60 -8.25
CA GLY A 96 -33.87 -6.32 -8.43
C GLY A 96 -32.65 -6.35 -9.36
N LEU A 97 -32.25 -7.53 -9.85
CA LEU A 97 -31.15 -7.71 -10.81
C LEU A 97 -31.42 -7.04 -12.17
N ILE A 98 -32.69 -6.95 -12.55
CA ILE A 98 -33.08 -6.35 -13.83
C ILE A 98 -33.68 -4.98 -13.55
N GLU A 99 -32.93 -3.94 -13.88
CA GLU A 99 -33.39 -2.57 -13.69
C GLU A 99 -34.70 -2.33 -14.47
N GLY A 100 -35.71 -1.83 -13.78
CA GLY A 100 -37.05 -1.58 -14.33
C GLY A 100 -38.07 -2.69 -14.10
N ILE A 101 -37.68 -3.87 -13.57
CA ILE A 101 -38.59 -4.91 -13.12
C ILE A 101 -38.58 -5.01 -11.58
N GLY A 102 -39.60 -4.44 -10.95
CA GLY A 102 -39.85 -4.69 -9.52
C GLY A 102 -40.78 -5.89 -9.30
N PRO A 103 -40.98 -6.35 -8.05
CA PRO A 103 -41.77 -7.56 -7.74
C PRO A 103 -43.18 -7.58 -8.38
N GLN A 104 -43.86 -6.46 -8.45
CA GLN A 104 -45.20 -6.36 -9.06
C GLN A 104 -45.16 -6.55 -10.59
N PHE A 105 -44.14 -6.04 -11.26
CA PHE A 105 -43.99 -6.26 -12.69
C PHE A 105 -43.49 -7.65 -13.01
N ALA A 106 -42.59 -8.21 -12.20
CA ALA A 106 -42.15 -9.59 -12.29
C ALA A 106 -43.33 -10.58 -12.26
N GLU A 107 -44.25 -10.39 -11.29
CA GLU A 107 -45.46 -11.21 -11.17
C GLU A 107 -46.34 -11.08 -12.43
N ARG A 108 -46.60 -9.85 -12.89
CA ARG A 108 -47.44 -9.62 -14.10
C ARG A 108 -46.82 -10.19 -15.37
N ILE A 109 -45.50 -10.06 -15.52
CA ILE A 109 -44.75 -10.59 -16.68
C ILE A 109 -44.86 -12.12 -16.69
N ALA A 110 -44.53 -12.76 -15.56
CA ALA A 110 -44.55 -14.21 -15.45
C ALA A 110 -45.96 -14.79 -15.54
N ASP A 111 -46.98 -14.10 -15.04
CA ASP A 111 -48.38 -14.51 -15.16
C ASP A 111 -48.93 -14.37 -16.59
N HIS A 112 -48.47 -13.32 -17.32
CA HIS A 112 -48.94 -13.07 -18.69
C HIS A 112 -48.31 -14.02 -19.72
N PHE A 113 -46.98 -14.22 -19.61
CA PHE A 113 -46.23 -15.01 -20.61
C PHE A 113 -45.94 -16.43 -20.17
N GLY A 114 -46.11 -16.79 -18.88
CA GLY A 114 -45.90 -18.14 -18.36
C GLY A 114 -44.48 -18.67 -18.67
N GLU A 115 -44.42 -19.83 -19.30
CA GLU A 115 -43.17 -20.50 -19.71
C GLU A 115 -42.42 -19.72 -20.83
N ASP A 116 -43.13 -18.92 -21.62
CA ASP A 116 -42.54 -18.14 -22.71
C ASP A 116 -41.85 -16.83 -22.22
N THR A 117 -41.91 -16.55 -20.94
CA THR A 117 -41.40 -15.28 -20.35
C THR A 117 -39.96 -14.96 -20.76
N LEU A 118 -39.08 -15.96 -20.69
CA LEU A 118 -37.67 -15.81 -21.04
C LEU A 118 -37.48 -15.56 -22.52
N GLN A 119 -38.19 -16.33 -23.37
CA GLN A 119 -38.14 -16.17 -24.81
C GLN A 119 -38.65 -14.79 -25.24
N VAL A 120 -39.68 -14.26 -24.56
CA VAL A 120 -40.18 -12.92 -24.81
C VAL A 120 -39.13 -11.85 -24.41
N LEU A 121 -38.47 -12.02 -23.30
CA LEU A 121 -37.38 -11.10 -22.86
C LEU A 121 -36.19 -11.12 -23.82
N GLU A 122 -35.84 -12.31 -24.37
CA GLU A 122 -34.71 -12.49 -25.30
C GLU A 122 -35.02 -12.09 -26.73
N ASP A 123 -36.09 -12.66 -27.30
CA ASP A 123 -36.35 -12.58 -28.74
C ASP A 123 -37.42 -11.56 -29.14
N GLN A 124 -38.31 -11.19 -28.21
CA GLN A 124 -39.53 -10.40 -28.51
C GLN A 124 -39.79 -9.34 -27.42
N PRO A 125 -38.80 -8.51 -27.00
CA PRO A 125 -38.97 -7.59 -25.87
C PRO A 125 -40.06 -6.53 -26.09
N GLU A 126 -40.45 -6.25 -27.33
CA GLU A 126 -41.57 -5.36 -27.65
C GLU A 126 -42.91 -5.88 -27.09
N ARG A 127 -43.09 -7.19 -26.94
CA ARG A 127 -44.28 -7.80 -26.34
C ARG A 127 -44.47 -7.46 -24.87
N LEU A 128 -43.45 -7.03 -24.17
CA LEU A 128 -43.57 -6.53 -22.81
C LEU A 128 -44.55 -5.36 -22.71
N THR A 129 -44.78 -4.63 -23.81
CA THR A 129 -45.79 -3.57 -23.86
C THR A 129 -47.25 -4.07 -23.79
N GLU A 130 -47.49 -5.37 -23.93
CA GLU A 130 -48.79 -6.02 -23.70
C GLU A 130 -49.20 -5.92 -22.21
N ILE A 131 -48.24 -5.68 -21.30
CA ILE A 131 -48.45 -5.62 -19.85
C ILE A 131 -48.82 -4.21 -19.43
N PRO A 132 -49.93 -4.01 -18.74
CA PRO A 132 -50.33 -2.70 -18.25
C PRO A 132 -49.26 -2.05 -17.36
N GLY A 133 -48.78 -0.85 -17.77
CA GLY A 133 -47.76 -0.09 -17.09
C GLY A 133 -46.34 -0.27 -17.62
N ILE A 134 -46.13 -1.12 -18.63
CA ILE A 134 -44.87 -1.22 -19.38
C ILE A 134 -45.07 -0.56 -20.74
N GLY A 135 -44.58 0.66 -20.88
CA GLY A 135 -44.58 1.39 -22.15
C GLY A 135 -43.26 1.14 -22.94
N PRO A 136 -43.20 1.60 -24.21
CA PRO A 136 -42.03 1.34 -25.11
C PRO A 136 -40.68 1.83 -24.54
N LYS A 137 -40.67 2.86 -23.69
CA LYS A 137 -39.45 3.36 -23.03
C LYS A 137 -38.97 2.38 -21.96
N ARG A 138 -39.90 1.86 -21.16
CA ARG A 138 -39.58 0.89 -20.10
C ARG A 138 -39.19 -0.47 -20.69
N SER A 139 -39.87 -0.94 -21.74
CA SER A 139 -39.53 -2.17 -22.45
C SER A 139 -38.09 -2.15 -22.94
N ARG A 140 -37.65 -1.05 -23.59
CA ARG A 140 -36.25 -0.87 -24.00
C ARG A 140 -35.26 -0.82 -22.84
N GLY A 141 -35.62 -0.23 -21.70
CA GLY A 141 -34.81 -0.24 -20.47
C GLY A 141 -34.63 -1.65 -19.93
N ILE A 142 -35.72 -2.41 -19.86
CA ILE A 142 -35.71 -3.82 -19.41
C ILE A 142 -34.86 -4.68 -20.35
N GLN A 143 -35.00 -4.51 -21.65
CA GLN A 143 -34.18 -5.21 -22.65
C GLN A 143 -32.69 -4.97 -22.45
N ARG A 144 -32.26 -3.71 -22.30
CA ARG A 144 -30.87 -3.36 -22.05
C ARG A 144 -30.34 -4.01 -20.75
N ALA A 145 -31.09 -3.91 -19.68
CA ALA A 145 -30.72 -4.52 -18.40
C ALA A 145 -30.64 -6.06 -18.49
N TRP A 146 -31.50 -6.68 -19.29
CA TRP A 146 -31.46 -8.13 -19.55
C TRP A 146 -30.21 -8.54 -20.35
N GLU A 147 -29.88 -7.80 -21.43
CA GLU A 147 -28.69 -8.02 -22.24
C GLU A 147 -27.39 -7.85 -21.42
N GLU A 148 -27.33 -6.80 -20.58
CA GLU A 148 -26.21 -6.57 -19.66
C GLU A 148 -26.03 -7.73 -18.67
N GLN A 149 -27.10 -8.22 -18.06
CA GLN A 149 -27.09 -9.35 -17.14
C GLN A 149 -26.66 -10.66 -17.81
N ARG A 150 -27.11 -10.88 -19.04
CA ARG A 150 -26.73 -12.08 -19.81
C ARG A 150 -25.23 -12.05 -20.16
N GLY A 151 -24.71 -10.93 -20.63
CA GLY A 151 -23.29 -10.78 -20.95
C GLY A 151 -22.40 -10.98 -19.73
N VAL A 152 -22.76 -10.43 -18.58
CA VAL A 152 -22.06 -10.66 -17.31
C VAL A 152 -22.05 -12.14 -16.95
N LYS A 153 -23.18 -12.84 -17.08
CA LYS A 153 -23.27 -14.27 -16.76
C LYS A 153 -22.42 -15.15 -17.68
N GLU A 154 -22.39 -14.88 -18.97
CA GLU A 154 -21.54 -15.63 -19.94
C GLU A 154 -20.06 -15.46 -19.60
N ILE A 155 -19.63 -14.24 -19.27
CA ILE A 155 -18.24 -13.97 -18.86
C ILE A 155 -17.93 -14.62 -17.52
N MET A 156 -18.85 -14.53 -16.55
CA MET A 156 -18.70 -15.16 -15.25
C MET A 156 -18.53 -16.68 -15.36
N LEU A 157 -19.37 -17.33 -16.15
CA LEU A 157 -19.27 -18.78 -16.39
C LEU A 157 -17.93 -19.12 -17.03
N PHE A 158 -17.55 -18.42 -18.08
CA PHE A 158 -16.30 -18.63 -18.78
C PHE A 158 -15.08 -18.43 -17.86
N LEU A 159 -15.05 -17.38 -17.07
CA LEU A 159 -13.94 -17.11 -16.16
C LEU A 159 -13.94 -18.05 -14.95
N HIS A 160 -15.12 -18.46 -14.50
CA HIS A 160 -15.25 -19.42 -13.40
C HIS A 160 -14.79 -20.83 -13.79
N GLU A 161 -15.07 -21.27 -15.02
CA GLU A 161 -14.51 -22.51 -15.58
C GLU A 161 -12.99 -22.52 -15.57
N HIS A 162 -12.38 -21.30 -15.68
CA HIS A 162 -10.94 -21.08 -15.61
C HIS A 162 -10.44 -20.61 -14.21
N GLY A 163 -11.22 -20.82 -13.14
CA GLY A 163 -10.82 -20.59 -11.75
C GLY A 163 -10.70 -19.12 -11.34
N ILE A 164 -11.40 -18.20 -12.03
CA ILE A 164 -11.33 -16.76 -11.78
C ILE A 164 -12.59 -16.29 -11.06
N SER A 165 -12.39 -15.33 -10.14
CA SER A 165 -13.43 -14.83 -9.25
C SER A 165 -14.52 -14.04 -9.97
N THR A 166 -15.72 -14.08 -9.43
CA THR A 166 -16.91 -13.35 -9.90
C THR A 166 -16.69 -11.85 -10.01
N ASN A 167 -15.96 -11.26 -9.06
CA ASN A 167 -15.68 -9.82 -9.05
C ASN A 167 -14.86 -9.39 -10.27
N LEU A 168 -13.88 -10.19 -10.66
CA LEU A 168 -13.08 -9.91 -11.85
C LEU A 168 -13.94 -9.96 -13.14
N ALA A 169 -14.88 -10.90 -13.22
CA ALA A 169 -15.79 -10.99 -14.35
C ALA A 169 -16.66 -9.72 -14.50
N VAL A 170 -17.17 -9.19 -13.39
CA VAL A 170 -17.94 -7.92 -13.37
C VAL A 170 -17.07 -6.76 -13.84
N LYS A 171 -15.82 -6.67 -13.35
CA LYS A 171 -14.88 -5.62 -13.78
C LYS A 171 -14.60 -5.71 -15.28
N ILE A 172 -14.33 -6.92 -15.80
CA ILE A 172 -14.08 -7.18 -17.23
C ILE A 172 -15.27 -6.72 -18.06
N TYR A 173 -16.47 -7.11 -17.68
CA TYR A 173 -17.67 -6.70 -18.41
C TYR A 173 -17.91 -5.17 -18.37
N LYS A 174 -17.71 -4.53 -17.21
CA LYS A 174 -17.82 -3.07 -17.09
C LYS A 174 -16.83 -2.33 -17.98
N THR A 175 -15.63 -2.89 -18.20
CA THR A 175 -14.57 -2.27 -19.00
C THR A 175 -14.81 -2.47 -20.51
N TYR A 176 -15.20 -3.68 -20.93
CA TYR A 176 -15.24 -4.07 -22.36
C TYR A 176 -16.65 -4.32 -22.90
N GLY A 177 -17.67 -4.37 -22.04
CA GLY A 177 -19.04 -4.65 -22.48
C GLY A 177 -19.17 -6.00 -23.22
N GLU A 178 -19.83 -5.98 -24.35
CA GLU A 178 -20.05 -7.16 -25.21
C GLU A 178 -18.77 -7.73 -25.83
N GLU A 179 -17.72 -6.91 -25.97
CA GLU A 179 -16.43 -7.33 -26.52
C GLU A 179 -15.57 -8.12 -25.52
N ALA A 180 -15.99 -8.19 -24.28
CA ALA A 180 -15.21 -8.77 -23.17
C ALA A 180 -14.70 -10.19 -23.44
N LEU A 181 -15.57 -11.09 -23.94
CA LEU A 181 -15.16 -12.48 -24.26
C LEU A 181 -14.15 -12.52 -25.43
N THR A 182 -14.33 -11.68 -26.42
CA THR A 182 -13.43 -11.59 -27.57
C THR A 182 -12.06 -11.07 -27.14
N MET A 183 -12.04 -10.07 -26.26
CA MET A 183 -10.81 -9.51 -25.69
C MET A 183 -10.07 -10.53 -24.83
N VAL A 184 -10.76 -11.19 -23.90
CA VAL A 184 -10.16 -12.19 -23.00
C VAL A 184 -9.61 -13.38 -23.80
N ARG A 185 -10.31 -13.84 -24.85
CA ARG A 185 -9.85 -14.94 -25.71
C ARG A 185 -8.72 -14.51 -26.64
N GLY A 186 -8.74 -13.28 -27.13
CA GLY A 186 -7.75 -12.77 -28.07
C GLY A 186 -6.43 -12.40 -27.41
N ASN A 187 -6.48 -11.69 -26.31
CA ASN A 187 -5.29 -11.25 -25.55
C ASN A 187 -5.58 -11.10 -24.05
N PRO A 188 -5.52 -12.18 -23.25
CA PRO A 188 -5.75 -12.12 -21.80
C PRO A 188 -4.82 -11.15 -21.06
N TYR A 189 -3.63 -10.88 -21.59
CA TYR A 189 -2.65 -9.96 -20.98
C TYR A 189 -3.08 -8.48 -21.10
N GLN A 190 -4.08 -8.18 -21.94
CA GLN A 190 -4.69 -6.84 -21.96
C GLN A 190 -5.42 -6.53 -20.64
N LEU A 191 -5.93 -7.55 -19.94
CA LEU A 191 -6.59 -7.40 -18.64
C LEU A 191 -5.68 -6.79 -17.58
N GLU A 192 -4.37 -7.09 -17.62
CA GLU A 192 -3.37 -6.53 -16.72
C GLU A 192 -3.25 -5.00 -16.88
N ARG A 193 -3.39 -4.52 -18.11
CA ARG A 193 -3.27 -3.10 -18.43
C ARG A 193 -4.52 -2.30 -18.08
N ASP A 194 -5.70 -2.89 -18.32
CA ASP A 194 -6.95 -2.16 -18.34
C ASP A 194 -7.77 -2.34 -17.05
N ILE A 195 -7.45 -3.36 -16.23
CA ILE A 195 -8.24 -3.69 -15.04
C ILE A 195 -7.38 -3.69 -13.79
N TYR A 196 -7.58 -2.71 -12.94
CA TYR A 196 -6.91 -2.63 -11.64
C TYR A 196 -7.13 -3.89 -10.80
N GLY A 197 -6.02 -4.46 -10.31
CA GLY A 197 -6.01 -5.69 -9.49
C GLY A 197 -5.86 -6.98 -10.30
N VAL A 198 -5.72 -6.92 -11.61
CA VAL A 198 -5.32 -8.06 -12.45
C VAL A 198 -3.83 -7.95 -12.73
N GLY A 199 -3.02 -8.81 -12.11
CA GLY A 199 -1.59 -8.89 -12.40
C GLY A 199 -1.25 -10.00 -13.41
N PHE A 200 -0.01 -9.99 -13.91
CA PHE A 200 0.52 -10.98 -14.87
C PHE A 200 0.17 -12.42 -14.52
N LYS A 201 0.36 -12.86 -13.27
CA LYS A 201 0.09 -14.25 -12.84
C LYS A 201 -1.37 -14.67 -13.05
N THR A 202 -2.30 -13.76 -12.88
CA THR A 202 -3.72 -14.00 -13.13
C THR A 202 -3.99 -14.07 -14.63
N ALA A 203 -3.48 -13.12 -15.41
CA ALA A 203 -3.59 -13.09 -16.86
C ALA A 203 -2.95 -14.32 -17.51
N ASP A 204 -1.75 -14.74 -17.05
CA ASP A 204 -1.02 -15.92 -17.55
C ASP A 204 -1.79 -17.23 -17.26
N ARG A 205 -2.43 -17.34 -16.09
CA ARG A 205 -3.31 -18.48 -15.79
C ARG A 205 -4.48 -18.56 -16.77
N ILE A 206 -5.17 -17.43 -16.99
CA ILE A 206 -6.27 -17.35 -17.97
C ILE A 206 -5.79 -17.74 -19.36
N ALA A 207 -4.65 -17.20 -19.79
CA ALA A 207 -4.08 -17.48 -21.09
C ALA A 207 -3.75 -18.97 -21.28
N ARG A 208 -3.16 -19.61 -20.29
CA ARG A 208 -2.85 -21.05 -20.29
C ARG A 208 -4.10 -21.91 -20.34
N ASP A 209 -5.10 -21.58 -19.55
CA ASP A 209 -6.37 -22.31 -19.50
C ASP A 209 -7.15 -22.16 -20.82
N LEU A 210 -6.96 -21.05 -21.53
CA LEU A 210 -7.44 -20.82 -22.89
C LEU A 210 -6.65 -21.54 -23.98
N GLY A 211 -5.52 -22.18 -23.62
CA GLY A 211 -4.66 -22.90 -24.56
C GLY A 211 -3.77 -22.00 -25.41
N LEU A 212 -3.49 -20.76 -24.98
CA LEU A 212 -2.51 -19.92 -25.67
C LEU A 212 -1.13 -20.58 -25.61
N PRO A 213 -0.35 -20.55 -26.73
CA PRO A 213 0.99 -21.08 -26.75
C PRO A 213 1.91 -20.41 -25.73
N THR A 214 2.83 -21.16 -25.15
CA THR A 214 3.79 -20.63 -24.16
C THR A 214 4.76 -19.62 -24.74
N ASP A 215 4.96 -19.65 -26.06
CA ASP A 215 5.80 -18.73 -26.85
C ASP A 215 4.99 -17.57 -27.48
N HIS A 216 3.73 -17.40 -27.10
CA HIS A 216 2.89 -16.32 -27.66
C HIS A 216 3.52 -14.94 -27.39
N PRO A 217 3.63 -14.05 -28.41
CA PRO A 217 4.29 -12.75 -28.26
C PRO A 217 3.78 -11.91 -27.09
N SER A 218 2.46 -11.82 -26.92
CA SER A 218 1.86 -11.04 -25.81
C SER A 218 2.23 -11.60 -24.43
N ARG A 219 2.42 -12.93 -24.30
CA ARG A 219 2.89 -13.55 -23.07
C ARG A 219 4.31 -13.12 -22.74
N ILE A 220 5.18 -13.18 -23.74
CA ILE A 220 6.59 -12.79 -23.59
C ILE A 220 6.70 -11.32 -23.18
N GLU A 221 5.97 -10.43 -23.89
CA GLU A 221 5.95 -9.00 -23.59
C GLU A 221 5.43 -8.69 -22.19
N ALA A 222 4.31 -9.27 -21.78
CA ALA A 222 3.74 -9.09 -20.45
C ALA A 222 4.68 -9.64 -19.36
N GLY A 223 5.32 -10.79 -19.59
CA GLY A 223 6.28 -11.36 -18.65
C GLY A 223 7.55 -10.50 -18.48
N ILE A 224 8.05 -9.88 -19.55
CA ILE A 224 9.18 -8.94 -19.48
C ILE A 224 8.79 -7.70 -18.67
N ILE A 225 7.62 -7.12 -18.93
CA ILE A 225 7.09 -5.97 -18.18
C ILE A 225 6.97 -6.33 -16.69
N TYR A 226 6.36 -7.49 -16.40
CA TYR A 226 6.22 -7.97 -15.02
C TYR A 226 7.59 -8.15 -14.30
N ALA A 227 8.59 -8.69 -14.99
CA ALA A 227 9.93 -8.80 -14.43
C ALA A 227 10.55 -7.43 -14.10
N LEU A 228 10.33 -6.42 -14.96
CA LEU A 228 10.75 -5.05 -14.69
C LEU A 228 9.96 -4.42 -13.53
N GLU A 229 8.66 -4.72 -13.39
CA GLU A 229 7.83 -4.25 -12.29
C GLU A 229 8.23 -4.89 -10.95
N GLU A 230 8.67 -6.15 -10.95
CA GLU A 230 9.27 -6.78 -9.76
C GLU A 230 10.55 -6.05 -9.33
N ASP A 231 11.43 -5.67 -10.27
CA ASP A 231 12.62 -4.87 -9.98
C ASP A 231 12.27 -3.48 -9.42
N LEU A 232 11.24 -2.82 -9.97
CA LEU A 232 10.72 -1.55 -9.39
C LEU A 232 10.22 -1.74 -7.97
N GLY A 233 9.53 -2.85 -7.69
CA GLY A 233 9.08 -3.23 -6.34
C GLY A 233 10.23 -3.46 -5.35
N GLU A 234 11.42 -3.83 -5.84
CA GLU A 234 12.66 -3.93 -5.06
C GLU A 234 13.38 -2.57 -4.92
N GLY A 235 12.85 -1.51 -5.55
CA GLY A 235 13.36 -0.14 -5.50
C GLY A 235 14.34 0.23 -6.61
N HIS A 236 14.57 -0.64 -7.59
CA HIS A 236 15.37 -0.34 -8.78
C HIS A 236 14.62 0.62 -9.70
N THR A 237 15.31 1.43 -10.50
CA THR A 237 14.72 2.26 -11.56
C THR A 237 14.87 1.61 -12.93
N TYR A 238 15.86 0.73 -13.08
CA TYR A 238 16.14 -0.06 -14.27
C TYR A 238 16.65 -1.45 -13.90
N SER A 239 16.65 -2.35 -14.88
CA SER A 239 17.25 -3.69 -14.78
C SER A 239 18.49 -3.80 -15.66
N PRO A 240 19.59 -4.37 -15.17
CA PRO A 240 20.70 -4.83 -16.03
C PRO A 240 20.21 -5.92 -17.00
N PRO A 241 20.63 -5.91 -18.28
CA PRO A 241 20.08 -6.82 -19.30
C PRO A 241 20.23 -8.30 -18.96
N GLY A 242 21.38 -8.70 -18.40
CA GLY A 242 21.59 -10.10 -18.02
C GLY A 242 20.66 -10.56 -16.92
N SER A 243 20.47 -9.74 -15.89
CA SER A 243 19.57 -10.04 -14.77
C SER A 243 18.10 -10.12 -15.23
N LEU A 244 17.69 -9.18 -16.09
CA LEU A 244 16.35 -9.19 -16.68
C LEU A 244 16.12 -10.44 -17.53
N LEU A 245 17.09 -10.80 -18.37
CA LEU A 245 17.02 -11.98 -19.23
C LEU A 245 16.87 -13.25 -18.40
N ASP A 246 17.73 -13.45 -17.39
CA ASP A 246 17.69 -14.62 -16.52
C ASP A 246 16.35 -14.73 -15.79
N ARG A 247 15.85 -13.63 -15.24
CA ARG A 247 14.55 -13.58 -14.52
C ARG A 247 13.39 -13.86 -15.46
N ALA A 248 13.38 -13.26 -16.65
CA ALA A 248 12.32 -13.48 -17.63
C ALA A 248 12.30 -14.92 -18.17
N VAL A 249 13.48 -15.52 -18.39
CA VAL A 249 13.62 -16.94 -18.77
C VAL A 249 13.07 -17.85 -17.68
N GLU A 250 13.40 -17.61 -16.43
CA GLU A 250 12.90 -18.38 -15.29
C GLU A 250 11.38 -18.23 -15.12
N LEU A 251 10.85 -17.00 -15.21
CA LEU A 251 9.44 -16.71 -15.08
C LEU A 251 8.59 -17.35 -16.18
N LEU A 252 9.04 -17.27 -17.42
CA LEU A 252 8.29 -17.67 -18.61
C LEU A 252 8.57 -19.09 -19.06
N ASP A 253 9.63 -19.73 -18.55
CA ASP A 253 10.11 -21.04 -18.98
C ASP A 253 10.25 -21.12 -20.52
N CYS A 254 10.99 -20.15 -21.10
CA CYS A 254 11.18 -20.05 -22.55
C CYS A 254 12.65 -19.76 -22.92
N SER A 255 12.97 -19.86 -24.21
CA SER A 255 14.33 -19.63 -24.67
C SER A 255 14.75 -18.15 -24.58
N PRO A 256 16.02 -17.83 -24.31
CA PRO A 256 16.55 -16.46 -24.31
C PRO A 256 16.23 -15.68 -25.59
N ALA A 257 16.29 -16.34 -26.78
CA ALA A 257 15.99 -15.70 -28.06
C ALA A 257 14.58 -15.12 -28.15
N LEU A 258 13.58 -15.78 -27.55
CA LEU A 258 12.21 -15.26 -27.51
C LEU A 258 12.11 -14.02 -26.63
N ILE A 259 12.87 -13.95 -25.54
CA ILE A 259 12.92 -12.76 -24.67
C ILE A 259 13.56 -11.60 -25.43
N GLU A 260 14.69 -11.83 -26.14
CA GLU A 260 15.35 -10.80 -26.94
C GLU A 260 14.41 -10.25 -28.04
N GLU A 261 13.66 -11.11 -28.72
CA GLU A 261 12.63 -10.69 -29.69
C GLU A 261 11.51 -9.86 -28.99
N GLY A 262 11.07 -10.27 -27.81
CA GLY A 262 10.09 -9.54 -27.01
C GLY A 262 10.59 -8.16 -26.59
N LEU A 263 11.85 -8.07 -26.14
CA LEU A 263 12.50 -6.79 -25.82
C LEU A 263 12.55 -5.87 -27.03
N ALA A 264 12.94 -6.39 -28.20
CA ALA A 264 12.98 -5.60 -29.43
C ALA A 264 11.61 -5.04 -29.84
N ARG A 265 10.52 -5.80 -29.62
CA ARG A 265 9.14 -5.33 -29.86
C ARG A 265 8.74 -4.24 -28.86
N LEU A 266 9.00 -4.45 -27.57
CA LEU A 266 8.69 -3.48 -26.52
C LEU A 266 9.44 -2.15 -26.69
N ILE A 267 10.69 -2.19 -27.17
CA ILE A 267 11.47 -0.98 -27.54
C ILE A 267 10.79 -0.26 -28.71
N LYS A 268 10.38 -1.00 -29.73
CA LYS A 268 9.70 -0.42 -30.90
C LYS A 268 8.36 0.22 -30.57
N GLU A 269 7.65 -0.33 -29.58
CA GLU A 269 6.37 0.18 -29.08
C GLU A 269 6.54 1.30 -28.02
N ASP A 270 7.76 1.69 -27.73
CA ASP A 270 8.10 2.70 -26.71
C ASP A 270 7.59 2.36 -25.30
N ARG A 271 7.47 1.08 -24.98
CA ARG A 271 7.09 0.60 -23.65
C ARG A 271 8.29 0.47 -22.72
N ILE A 272 9.44 0.17 -23.30
CA ILE A 272 10.73 0.13 -22.60
C ILE A 272 11.75 1.00 -23.34
N ARG A 273 12.72 1.50 -22.57
CA ARG A 273 13.87 2.26 -23.06
C ARG A 273 15.15 1.60 -22.62
N VAL A 274 16.15 1.62 -23.50
CA VAL A 274 17.50 1.16 -23.19
C VAL A 274 18.42 2.36 -23.24
N ASP A 275 19.21 2.55 -22.18
CA ASP A 275 20.16 3.65 -22.07
C ASP A 275 21.49 3.13 -21.50
N ARG A 276 22.60 3.77 -21.90
CA ARG A 276 23.92 3.43 -21.38
C ARG A 276 24.20 4.18 -20.11
N VAL A 277 24.37 3.42 -19.02
CA VAL A 277 24.62 3.96 -17.68
C VAL A 277 25.86 3.27 -17.08
N PRO A 278 26.53 3.90 -16.10
CA PRO A 278 27.61 3.25 -15.36
C PRO A 278 27.13 1.96 -14.67
N LEU A 279 28.04 1.01 -14.53
CA LEU A 279 27.79 -0.17 -13.72
C LEU A 279 27.46 0.25 -12.27
N PRO A 280 26.40 -0.28 -11.65
CA PRO A 280 26.04 0.07 -10.27
C PRO A 280 27.21 -0.17 -9.30
N GLY A 281 27.56 0.86 -8.52
CA GLY A 281 28.67 0.82 -7.56
C GLY A 281 30.05 1.15 -8.12
N ASP A 282 30.18 1.38 -9.40
CA ASP A 282 31.42 1.83 -10.02
C ASP A 282 31.38 3.36 -10.15
N THR A 283 31.67 4.06 -9.04
CA THR A 283 31.97 5.49 -9.06
C THR A 283 33.46 5.66 -8.81
N PRO A 284 34.28 5.74 -9.89
CA PRO A 284 35.73 5.91 -9.71
C PRO A 284 36.00 7.30 -9.11
N ASP A 285 36.70 7.33 -8.01
CA ASP A 285 37.50 8.48 -7.58
C ASP A 285 38.70 8.61 -8.55
N GLY A 286 38.49 9.18 -9.74
CA GLY A 286 39.61 9.38 -10.67
C GLY A 286 39.23 9.36 -12.16
N GLU A 287 40.23 9.63 -13.02
CA GLU A 287 40.16 9.85 -14.47
C GLU A 287 39.72 8.64 -15.34
N VAL A 288 39.27 7.52 -14.76
CA VAL A 288 38.83 6.35 -15.52
C VAL A 288 37.32 6.46 -15.74
N SER A 289 36.89 6.45 -17.01
CA SER A 289 35.47 6.37 -17.36
C SER A 289 34.90 5.05 -16.79
N PRO A 290 33.78 5.11 -16.04
CA PRO A 290 33.19 3.90 -15.49
C PRO A 290 32.76 2.93 -16.60
N GLU A 291 32.83 1.65 -16.31
CA GLU A 291 32.29 0.62 -17.21
C GLU A 291 30.78 0.87 -17.36
N GLN A 292 30.30 0.87 -18.61
CA GLN A 292 28.89 1.16 -18.92
C GLN A 292 28.15 -0.12 -19.28
N ILE A 293 26.91 -0.20 -18.83
CA ILE A 293 25.96 -1.26 -19.18
C ILE A 293 24.74 -0.67 -19.90
N ASP A 294 24.07 -1.49 -20.70
CA ASP A 294 22.77 -1.16 -21.26
C ASP A 294 21.70 -1.36 -20.19
N ALA A 295 21.16 -0.30 -19.62
CA ALA A 295 20.09 -0.32 -18.61
C ALA A 295 18.74 -0.37 -19.28
N VAL A 296 17.89 -1.33 -18.89
CA VAL A 296 16.54 -1.50 -19.42
C VAL A 296 15.54 -0.87 -18.45
N TYR A 297 14.83 0.15 -18.90
CA TYR A 297 13.80 0.88 -18.13
C TYR A 297 12.40 0.60 -18.67
N LEU A 298 11.40 0.62 -17.80
CA LEU A 298 10.06 1.00 -18.26
C LEU A 298 10.08 2.48 -18.66
N THR A 299 9.49 2.82 -19.82
CA THR A 299 9.54 4.16 -20.40
C THR A 299 9.17 5.30 -19.45
N PRO A 300 8.13 5.19 -18.58
CA PRO A 300 7.82 6.23 -17.60
C PRO A 300 8.96 6.51 -16.61
N PHE A 301 9.68 5.47 -16.17
CA PHE A 301 10.79 5.60 -15.21
C PHE A 301 12.06 6.16 -15.85
N TYR A 302 12.31 5.85 -17.12
CA TYR A 302 13.36 6.52 -17.90
C TYR A 302 13.12 8.03 -17.95
N HIS A 303 11.88 8.44 -18.30
CA HIS A 303 11.53 9.86 -18.35
C HIS A 303 11.53 10.52 -16.96
N ALA A 304 11.12 9.81 -15.92
CA ALA A 304 11.18 10.32 -14.56
C ALA A 304 12.63 10.58 -14.11
N GLU A 305 13.56 9.65 -14.40
CA GLU A 305 14.95 9.78 -13.97
C GLU A 305 15.71 10.86 -14.77
N THR A 306 15.60 10.84 -16.09
CA THR A 306 16.22 11.86 -16.95
C THR A 306 15.62 13.24 -16.72
N GLY A 307 14.29 13.31 -16.54
CA GLY A 307 13.57 14.54 -16.27
C GLY A 307 13.90 15.12 -14.90
N ALA A 308 13.94 14.28 -13.85
CA ALA A 308 14.33 14.72 -12.50
C ALA A 308 15.75 15.29 -12.48
N ALA A 309 16.71 14.62 -13.15
CA ALA A 309 18.07 15.13 -13.25
C ALA A 309 18.15 16.48 -13.98
N SER A 310 17.42 16.63 -15.08
CA SER A 310 17.35 17.88 -15.84
C SER A 310 16.74 19.02 -15.02
N LEU A 311 15.62 18.77 -14.35
CA LEU A 311 14.90 19.76 -13.54
C LEU A 311 15.69 20.17 -12.30
N LEU A 312 16.35 19.25 -11.63
CA LEU A 312 17.21 19.57 -10.48
C LEU A 312 18.38 20.47 -10.90
N ARG A 313 19.01 20.19 -12.04
CA ARG A 313 20.09 21.05 -12.57
C ARG A 313 19.57 22.43 -12.99
N GLU A 314 18.42 22.47 -13.67
CA GLU A 314 17.76 23.73 -14.03
C GLU A 314 17.46 24.58 -12.79
N LEU A 315 16.90 23.95 -11.74
CA LEU A 315 16.57 24.62 -10.50
C LEU A 315 17.82 25.11 -9.75
N ALA A 316 18.87 24.27 -9.67
CA ALA A 316 20.13 24.61 -9.02
C ALA A 316 20.87 25.77 -9.70
N GLY A 317 20.74 25.89 -11.03
CA GLY A 317 21.35 26.95 -11.84
C GLY A 317 20.44 28.17 -12.04
N ALA A 318 19.22 28.18 -11.54
CA ALA A 318 18.24 29.24 -11.81
C ALA A 318 18.59 30.58 -11.16
N LEU A 319 18.63 31.64 -11.95
CA LEU A 319 18.83 33.01 -11.49
C LEU A 319 17.75 33.91 -12.13
N PRO A 320 17.26 34.95 -11.41
CA PRO A 320 17.57 35.29 -10.00
C PRO A 320 16.85 34.37 -9.01
N SER A 321 17.46 34.11 -7.87
CA SER A 321 16.84 33.40 -6.74
C SER A 321 15.72 34.25 -6.12
N ARG A 322 14.60 33.63 -5.76
CA ARG A 322 13.47 34.29 -5.07
C ARG A 322 13.79 34.69 -3.62
N LEU A 323 14.91 34.21 -3.07
CA LEU A 323 15.39 34.57 -1.74
C LEU A 323 16.57 35.55 -1.77
N SER A 324 16.97 36.07 -2.93
CA SER A 324 18.15 36.96 -3.11
C SER A 324 18.05 38.29 -2.39
N ASP A 325 16.87 38.72 -1.96
CA ASP A 325 16.61 39.96 -1.23
C ASP A 325 16.72 39.80 0.31
N ILE A 326 16.95 38.59 0.82
CA ILE A 326 17.18 38.34 2.24
C ILE A 326 18.62 38.73 2.59
N PRO A 327 18.84 39.76 3.44
CA PRO A 327 20.20 40.22 3.76
C PRO A 327 20.94 39.15 4.58
N PRO A 328 22.24 38.91 4.32
CA PRO A 328 23.06 37.99 5.12
C PRO A 328 23.12 38.36 6.62
N ALA A 329 22.98 39.64 6.95
CA ALA A 329 22.94 40.12 8.34
C ALA A 329 21.76 39.59 9.16
N PHE A 330 20.65 39.19 8.49
CA PHE A 330 19.52 38.55 9.17
C PHE A 330 19.89 37.23 9.85
N LEU A 331 20.93 36.55 9.35
CA LEU A 331 21.41 35.29 9.93
C LEU A 331 22.21 35.52 11.23
N GLU A 332 22.77 36.69 11.42
CA GLU A 332 23.57 37.03 12.61
C GLU A 332 22.71 37.64 13.74
N GLU A 333 21.62 38.33 13.40
CA GLU A 333 20.82 39.13 14.33
C GLU A 333 19.58 38.39 14.89
N LEU A 334 19.10 37.31 14.23
CA LEU A 334 17.92 36.59 14.67
C LEU A 334 18.26 35.56 15.75
N HIS A 335 17.68 35.78 16.91
CA HIS A 335 17.63 34.73 17.95
C HIS A 335 16.46 33.78 17.70
N PRO A 336 16.57 32.48 18.03
CA PRO A 336 15.46 31.56 17.92
C PRO A 336 14.22 32.10 18.63
N PRO A 337 13.01 31.93 18.09
CA PRO A 337 11.78 32.40 18.73
C PRO A 337 11.48 31.65 20.03
N GLY A 338 11.23 32.37 21.13
CA GLY A 338 10.79 31.82 22.42
C GLY A 338 11.72 32.22 23.61
N GLU A 339 11.17 32.27 24.83
CA GLU A 339 11.89 32.60 26.05
C GLU A 339 12.95 31.55 26.45
N ASP A 340 12.82 30.30 25.95
CA ASP A 340 13.77 29.18 26.14
C ASP A 340 14.68 28.94 24.93
N ALA A 341 15.02 29.96 24.17
CA ALA A 341 15.73 29.85 22.91
C ALA A 341 17.13 29.23 23.08
N VAL A 342 17.30 28.01 22.61
CA VAL A 342 18.60 27.34 22.57
C VAL A 342 19.43 27.92 21.44
N ALA A 343 20.67 28.33 21.73
CA ALA A 343 21.59 28.81 20.71
C ALA A 343 21.86 27.72 19.67
N LEU A 344 21.75 28.09 18.39
CA LEU A 344 22.06 27.19 17.30
C LEU A 344 23.53 26.83 17.25
N SER A 345 23.85 25.59 16.93
CA SER A 345 25.21 25.17 16.61
C SER A 345 25.69 25.80 15.29
N ASP A 346 27.00 25.81 15.08
CA ASP A 346 27.57 26.31 13.83
C ASP A 346 27.09 25.54 12.62
N ASP A 347 26.91 24.22 12.75
CA ASP A 347 26.33 23.33 11.69
C ASP A 347 24.88 23.72 11.37
N GLN A 348 24.07 24.07 12.38
CA GLN A 348 22.68 24.47 12.16
C GLN A 348 22.58 25.85 11.50
N LYS A 349 23.47 26.80 11.89
CA LYS A 349 23.57 28.10 11.23
C LYS A 349 24.02 27.96 9.79
N ALA A 350 25.00 27.10 9.53
CA ALA A 350 25.47 26.80 8.19
C ALA A 350 24.35 26.18 7.32
N ALA A 351 23.53 25.29 7.88
CA ALA A 351 22.38 24.71 7.18
C ALA A 351 21.36 25.77 6.77
N ALA A 352 20.99 26.67 7.69
CA ALA A 352 20.07 27.76 7.38
C ALA A 352 20.65 28.71 6.31
N HIS A 353 21.94 29.05 6.43
CA HIS A 353 22.64 29.85 5.43
C HIS A 353 22.62 29.18 4.04
N THR A 354 22.95 27.90 4.00
CA THR A 354 22.97 27.12 2.74
C THR A 354 21.58 27.11 2.09
N ALA A 355 20.52 26.88 2.86
CA ALA A 355 19.14 26.84 2.35
C ALA A 355 18.68 28.20 1.79
N LEU A 356 19.18 29.33 2.35
CA LEU A 356 18.84 30.68 1.88
C LEU A 356 19.66 31.10 0.65
N THR A 357 20.88 30.60 0.50
CA THR A 357 21.81 31.04 -0.55
C THR A 357 21.84 30.12 -1.79
N HIS A 358 21.40 28.86 -1.67
CA HIS A 358 21.43 27.90 -2.78
C HIS A 358 20.02 27.46 -3.13
N PRO A 359 19.61 27.52 -4.42
CA PRO A 359 18.28 27.15 -4.84
C PRO A 359 17.92 25.68 -4.53
N VAL A 360 18.90 24.78 -4.56
CA VAL A 360 18.73 23.38 -4.11
C VAL A 360 19.74 23.11 -3.00
N SER A 361 19.28 22.57 -1.89
CA SER A 361 20.14 22.23 -0.75
C SER A 361 19.61 21.02 0.02
N VAL A 362 20.52 20.33 0.72
CA VAL A 362 20.20 19.15 1.53
C VAL A 362 20.61 19.37 2.97
N LEU A 363 19.68 19.09 3.91
CA LEU A 363 19.93 19.01 5.34
C LEU A 363 19.75 17.57 5.80
N THR A 364 20.83 16.91 6.20
CA THR A 364 20.78 15.54 6.69
C THR A 364 21.38 15.40 8.08
N GLY A 365 20.94 14.38 8.81
CA GLY A 365 21.46 14.08 10.16
C GLY A 365 20.60 13.06 10.88
N GLY A 366 21.19 12.33 11.81
CA GLY A 366 20.53 11.32 12.61
C GLY A 366 19.53 11.88 13.64
N PRO A 367 18.97 11.03 14.50
CA PRO A 367 18.07 11.43 15.56
C PRO A 367 18.80 12.32 16.58
N GLY A 368 18.08 13.30 17.14
CA GLY A 368 18.62 14.19 18.18
C GLY A 368 19.65 15.21 17.72
N THR A 369 19.90 15.35 16.41
CA THR A 369 20.84 16.36 15.85
C THR A 369 20.21 17.74 15.65
N GLY A 370 18.90 17.88 15.87
CA GLY A 370 18.21 19.16 15.85
C GLY A 370 17.81 19.65 14.46
N LYS A 371 17.52 18.76 13.51
CA LYS A 371 16.93 19.10 12.19
C LYS A 371 15.71 20.02 12.34
N THR A 372 14.75 19.62 13.15
CA THR A 372 13.51 20.39 13.38
C THR A 372 13.76 21.76 14.00
N THR A 373 14.75 21.87 14.91
CA THR A 373 15.17 23.15 15.49
C THR A 373 15.73 24.07 14.42
N CYS A 374 16.55 23.54 13.52
CA CYS A 374 17.08 24.27 12.37
C CYS A 374 15.96 24.76 11.44
N LEU A 375 14.96 23.91 11.16
CA LEU A 375 13.79 24.27 10.34
C LEU A 375 12.97 25.40 10.97
N ARG A 376 12.69 25.33 12.28
CA ARG A 376 11.95 26.40 12.99
C ARG A 376 12.66 27.73 12.86
N TYR A 377 13.98 27.73 12.98
CA TYR A 377 14.79 28.93 12.83
C TYR A 377 14.74 29.47 11.39
N LEU A 378 14.93 28.61 10.40
CA LEU A 378 14.85 28.99 8.98
C LEU A 378 13.46 29.56 8.64
N ILE A 379 12.39 28.93 9.11
CA ILE A 379 11.02 29.41 8.90
C ILE A 379 10.82 30.79 9.50
N SER A 380 11.34 31.07 10.71
CA SER A 380 11.21 32.39 11.33
C SER A 380 11.92 33.51 10.53
N ILE A 381 13.06 33.21 9.90
CA ILE A 381 13.75 34.15 8.98
C ILE A 381 12.88 34.42 7.75
N LEU A 382 12.36 33.39 7.13
CA LEU A 382 11.56 33.48 5.91
C LEU A 382 10.26 34.27 6.14
N GLU A 383 9.59 34.04 7.28
CA GLU A 383 8.39 34.79 7.69
C GLU A 383 8.71 36.26 7.93
N GLY A 384 9.80 36.54 8.65
CA GLY A 384 10.28 37.92 8.88
C GLY A 384 10.59 38.67 7.58
N SER A 385 10.89 37.90 6.52
CA SER A 385 11.15 38.43 5.16
C SER A 385 9.92 38.32 4.24
N SER A 386 8.75 38.00 4.77
CA SER A 386 7.48 37.86 4.02
C SER A 386 7.55 36.89 2.83
N LYS A 387 8.31 35.81 2.95
CA LYS A 387 8.44 34.78 1.90
C LYS A 387 7.31 33.76 1.97
N ARG A 388 6.87 33.28 0.81
CA ARG A 388 5.85 32.23 0.68
C ARG A 388 6.54 30.87 0.85
N ILE A 389 6.23 30.19 1.94
CA ILE A 389 6.83 28.92 2.34
C ILE A 389 5.81 27.82 2.11
N ALA A 390 6.24 26.70 1.52
CA ALA A 390 5.49 25.46 1.58
C ALA A 390 6.28 24.42 2.37
N LEU A 391 5.58 23.71 3.27
CA LEU A 391 6.12 22.59 4.02
C LEU A 391 5.44 21.32 3.56
N ALA A 392 6.23 20.32 3.18
CA ALA A 392 5.70 19.05 2.70
C ALA A 392 6.47 17.86 3.28
N SER A 393 5.83 16.69 3.23
CA SER A 393 6.46 15.41 3.52
C SER A 393 5.84 14.31 2.64
N PRO A 394 6.54 13.20 2.38
CA PRO A 394 5.99 12.09 1.62
C PRO A 394 4.76 11.43 2.26
N THR A 395 4.65 11.43 3.59
CA THR A 395 3.56 10.77 4.34
C THR A 395 2.74 11.76 5.15
N GLY A 396 1.44 11.43 5.36
CA GLY A 396 0.52 12.25 6.17
C GLY A 396 0.99 12.44 7.61
N ARG A 397 1.51 11.38 8.18
CA ARG A 397 2.00 11.36 9.57
C ARG A 397 3.22 12.26 9.77
N ALA A 398 4.19 12.20 8.87
CA ALA A 398 5.35 13.07 8.90
C ALA A 398 4.95 14.54 8.63
N ALA A 399 4.02 14.79 7.71
CA ALA A 399 3.49 16.14 7.48
C ALA A 399 2.80 16.70 8.73
N LYS A 400 2.01 15.90 9.44
CA LYS A 400 1.38 16.30 10.70
C LYS A 400 2.42 16.59 11.79
N HIS A 401 3.45 15.73 11.93
CA HIS A 401 4.56 15.95 12.85
C HIS A 401 5.30 17.24 12.52
N LEU A 402 5.62 17.48 11.24
CA LEU A 402 6.25 18.70 10.78
C LEU A 402 5.41 19.93 11.12
N SER A 403 4.11 19.88 10.88
CA SER A 403 3.18 20.98 11.21
C SER A 403 3.16 21.28 12.70
N THR A 404 3.04 20.25 13.56
CA THR A 404 3.05 20.40 15.02
C THR A 404 4.40 20.95 15.52
N ALA A 405 5.49 20.45 14.97
CA ALA A 405 6.84 20.81 15.40
C ALA A 405 7.25 22.22 14.97
N THR A 406 6.77 22.70 13.82
CA THR A 406 7.11 24.04 13.29
C THR A 406 6.07 25.10 13.62
N GLY A 407 4.85 24.71 13.97
CA GLY A 407 3.70 25.62 14.14
C GLY A 407 3.11 26.12 12.81
N GLN A 408 3.59 25.61 11.66
CA GLN A 408 3.15 26.01 10.33
C GLN A 408 2.36 24.90 9.64
N PRO A 409 1.42 25.21 8.77
CA PRO A 409 0.73 24.20 7.99
C PRO A 409 1.70 23.40 7.12
N ALA A 410 1.64 22.07 7.21
CA ALA A 410 2.36 21.17 6.34
C ALA A 410 1.40 20.15 5.71
N SER A 411 1.69 19.69 4.51
CA SER A 411 0.86 18.71 3.79
C SER A 411 1.69 17.58 3.22
N THR A 412 1.02 16.52 2.75
CA THR A 412 1.73 15.54 1.94
C THR A 412 2.12 16.14 0.59
N VAL A 413 3.22 15.64 -0.02
CA VAL A 413 3.62 16.06 -1.37
C VAL A 413 2.47 15.86 -2.37
N HIS A 414 1.75 14.73 -2.30
CA HIS A 414 0.59 14.49 -3.15
C HIS A 414 -0.50 15.57 -3.00
N ARG A 415 -0.83 15.95 -1.76
CA ARG A 415 -1.83 17.00 -1.49
C ARG A 415 -1.35 18.38 -1.93
N LEU A 416 -0.06 18.68 -1.73
CA LEU A 416 0.54 19.93 -2.18
C LEU A 416 0.43 20.10 -3.70
N LEU A 417 0.59 18.99 -4.44
CA LEU A 417 0.52 18.94 -5.90
C LEU A 417 -0.91 18.76 -6.45
N GLY A 418 -1.93 18.69 -5.58
CA GLY A 418 -3.33 18.51 -6.00
C GLY A 418 -3.60 17.17 -6.68
N TYR A 419 -2.96 16.08 -6.22
CA TYR A 419 -3.13 14.76 -6.82
C TYR A 419 -4.55 14.21 -6.66
N SER A 420 -5.13 13.75 -7.76
CA SER A 420 -6.30 12.89 -7.76
C SER A 420 -6.09 11.65 -8.64
N PRO A 421 -6.69 10.49 -8.30
CA PRO A 421 -6.54 9.28 -9.11
C PRO A 421 -7.09 9.42 -10.54
N GLN A 422 -8.02 10.34 -10.78
CA GLN A 422 -8.70 10.53 -12.06
C GLN A 422 -7.96 11.52 -12.95
N GLU A 423 -7.40 12.59 -12.38
CA GLU A 423 -6.81 13.71 -13.11
C GLU A 423 -5.27 13.77 -12.98
N GLY A 424 -4.69 12.95 -12.07
CA GLY A 424 -3.26 12.99 -11.77
C GLY A 424 -2.88 14.20 -10.91
N PHE A 425 -1.70 14.77 -11.13
CA PHE A 425 -1.20 15.95 -10.43
C PHE A 425 -1.69 17.22 -11.14
N GLN A 426 -2.27 18.18 -10.39
CA GLN A 426 -2.76 19.45 -10.93
C GLN A 426 -1.62 20.44 -11.15
N HIS A 427 -0.68 20.51 -10.17
CA HIS A 427 0.47 21.41 -10.30
C HIS A 427 1.60 20.73 -11.09
N ASP A 428 2.06 21.45 -12.13
CA ASP A 428 3.14 21.04 -13.03
C ASP A 428 3.88 22.27 -13.62
N ARG A 429 4.50 22.13 -14.79
CA ARG A 429 5.20 23.25 -15.46
C ARG A 429 4.27 24.34 -15.98
N GLU A 430 3.03 24.01 -16.32
CA GLU A 430 2.04 24.95 -16.85
C GLU A 430 1.33 25.71 -15.71
N ASP A 431 1.16 25.04 -14.55
CA ASP A 431 0.57 25.61 -13.34
C ASP A 431 1.50 25.38 -12.12
N PRO A 432 2.64 26.06 -12.03
CA PRO A 432 3.60 25.85 -10.95
C PRO A 432 3.09 26.40 -9.61
N LEU A 433 3.61 25.84 -8.52
CA LEU A 433 3.35 26.32 -7.16
C LEU A 433 3.77 27.78 -6.98
N GLU A 434 2.90 28.60 -6.43
CA GLU A 434 3.18 30.02 -6.13
C GLU A 434 3.93 30.21 -4.81
N ILE A 435 5.15 29.67 -4.70
CA ILE A 435 5.98 29.67 -3.50
C ILE A 435 7.39 30.20 -3.80
N ASP A 436 8.09 30.65 -2.76
CA ASP A 436 9.47 31.12 -2.87
C ASP A 436 10.46 30.04 -2.39
N ILE A 437 10.02 29.18 -1.46
CA ILE A 437 10.77 28.02 -0.98
C ILE A 437 9.83 26.85 -0.67
N LEU A 438 10.26 25.65 -1.05
CA LEU A 438 9.69 24.39 -0.63
C LEU A 438 10.66 23.67 0.31
N ILE A 439 10.16 23.26 1.47
CA ILE A 439 10.88 22.44 2.43
C ILE A 439 10.21 21.07 2.47
N VAL A 440 10.95 20.02 2.11
CA VAL A 440 10.46 18.64 2.15
C VAL A 440 11.17 17.90 3.26
N ASP A 441 10.43 17.55 4.31
CA ASP A 441 10.94 16.73 5.42
C ASP A 441 10.71 15.23 5.15
N GLU A 442 11.48 14.36 5.81
CA GLU A 442 11.55 12.91 5.56
C GLU A 442 11.85 12.60 4.07
N ALA A 443 12.74 13.39 3.46
CA ALA A 443 13.08 13.26 2.03
C ALA A 443 13.73 11.93 1.66
N SER A 444 14.22 11.13 2.61
CA SER A 444 14.65 9.74 2.40
C SER A 444 13.53 8.82 1.88
N MET A 445 12.27 9.19 2.11
CA MET A 445 11.09 8.45 1.64
C MET A 445 10.59 8.90 0.26
N LEU A 446 11.20 9.93 -0.36
CA LEU A 446 10.86 10.35 -1.73
C LEU A 446 11.32 9.30 -2.73
N ASP A 447 10.41 8.78 -3.53
CA ASP A 447 10.72 7.98 -4.69
C ASP A 447 10.93 8.85 -5.95
N LEU A 448 11.41 8.24 -7.01
CA LEU A 448 11.73 8.95 -8.24
C LEU A 448 10.50 9.54 -8.95
N PRO A 449 9.38 8.81 -9.14
CA PRO A 449 8.19 9.38 -9.78
C PRO A 449 7.61 10.58 -9.02
N LEU A 450 7.52 10.50 -7.69
CA LEU A 450 7.00 11.60 -6.87
C LEU A 450 7.92 12.81 -6.93
N THR A 451 9.23 12.57 -6.88
CA THR A 451 10.24 13.64 -7.01
C THR A 451 10.16 14.32 -8.38
N TYR A 452 10.03 13.56 -9.45
CA TYR A 452 9.89 14.11 -10.80
C TYR A 452 8.67 15.04 -10.91
N ASN A 453 7.52 14.61 -10.42
CA ASN A 453 6.31 15.44 -10.42
C ASN A 453 6.44 16.66 -9.51
N LEU A 454 7.08 16.52 -8.34
CA LEU A 454 7.38 17.64 -7.46
C LEU A 454 8.23 18.71 -8.14
N LEU A 455 9.30 18.31 -8.82
CA LEU A 455 10.20 19.21 -9.53
C LEU A 455 9.52 19.93 -10.70
N LYS A 456 8.59 19.27 -11.40
CA LYS A 456 7.79 19.89 -12.45
C LYS A 456 6.93 21.06 -11.95
N ALA A 457 6.48 21.00 -10.71
CA ALA A 457 5.65 22.03 -10.09
C ALA A 457 6.45 23.20 -9.51
N LEU A 458 7.79 23.17 -9.56
CA LEU A 458 8.63 24.26 -9.06
C LEU A 458 9.01 25.21 -10.21
N ALA A 459 8.63 26.48 -10.05
CA ALA A 459 9.04 27.52 -10.99
C ALA A 459 10.54 27.87 -10.83
N PRO A 460 11.22 28.33 -11.88
CA PRO A 460 12.61 28.77 -11.80
C PRO A 460 12.83 29.82 -10.70
N GLY A 461 13.93 29.68 -9.98
CA GLY A 461 14.29 30.54 -8.84
C GLY A 461 13.63 30.18 -7.52
N THR A 462 12.66 29.27 -7.48
CA THR A 462 12.13 28.68 -6.23
C THR A 462 13.22 27.88 -5.54
N HIS A 463 13.34 27.99 -4.21
CA HIS A 463 14.26 27.18 -3.44
C HIS A 463 13.66 25.83 -3.06
N LEU A 464 14.47 24.78 -3.08
CA LEU A 464 14.14 23.44 -2.61
C LEU A 464 15.12 23.01 -1.51
N LEU A 465 14.61 22.80 -0.30
CA LEU A 465 15.37 22.21 0.80
C LEU A 465 14.86 20.79 1.05
N LEU A 466 15.73 19.81 0.81
CA LEU A 466 15.48 18.41 1.14
C LEU A 466 16.02 18.12 2.54
N VAL A 467 15.15 17.72 3.45
CA VAL A 467 15.50 17.40 4.85
C VAL A 467 15.23 15.92 5.09
N GLY A 468 16.20 15.21 5.67
CA GLY A 468 16.01 13.78 5.91
C GLY A 468 17.20 13.16 6.64
N ASP A 469 17.10 11.87 6.82
CA ASP A 469 18.16 11.03 7.38
C ASP A 469 18.54 9.99 6.33
N VAL A 470 19.69 10.18 5.68
CA VAL A 470 20.16 9.31 4.59
C VAL A 470 20.49 7.89 5.05
N ASP A 471 20.70 7.70 6.36
CA ASP A 471 21.06 6.41 6.95
C ASP A 471 19.83 5.56 7.33
N GLN A 472 18.60 6.12 7.23
CA GLN A 472 17.34 5.39 7.37
C GLN A 472 17.03 4.55 6.13
N LEU A 473 15.95 3.75 6.21
CA LEU A 473 15.45 3.03 5.06
C LEU A 473 15.10 4.01 3.92
N PRO A 474 15.49 3.71 2.68
CA PRO A 474 15.09 4.49 1.52
C PRO A 474 13.59 4.38 1.24
N SER A 475 13.09 5.10 0.23
CA SER A 475 11.70 5.03 -0.25
C SER A 475 11.25 3.60 -0.51
N VAL A 476 9.98 3.29 -0.33
CA VAL A 476 9.40 1.99 -0.75
C VAL A 476 9.36 1.91 -2.28
N GLY A 477 9.04 3.03 -2.95
CA GLY A 477 9.07 3.14 -4.41
C GLY A 477 10.48 3.18 -4.99
N PRO A 478 10.59 3.14 -6.34
CA PRO A 478 11.86 3.05 -7.05
C PRO A 478 12.71 4.33 -6.96
N GLY A 479 14.02 4.13 -6.90
CA GLY A 479 15.03 5.17 -6.77
C GLY A 479 15.49 5.40 -5.32
N ASN A 480 16.62 6.12 -5.19
CA ASN A 480 17.20 6.54 -3.92
C ASN A 480 17.54 8.03 -3.98
N VAL A 481 16.52 8.86 -4.23
CA VAL A 481 16.67 10.26 -4.63
C VAL A 481 17.57 11.05 -3.68
N LEU A 482 17.32 10.99 -2.37
CA LEU A 482 18.13 11.73 -1.39
C LEU A 482 19.59 11.28 -1.41
N GLY A 483 19.82 9.96 -1.45
CA GLY A 483 21.16 9.37 -1.55
C GLY A 483 21.87 9.78 -2.84
N ASP A 484 21.17 9.72 -3.98
CA ASP A 484 21.70 10.05 -5.30
C ASP A 484 22.05 11.56 -5.41
N VAL A 485 21.19 12.45 -4.89
CA VAL A 485 21.48 13.90 -4.85
C VAL A 485 22.71 14.19 -3.99
N ILE A 486 22.84 13.52 -2.84
CA ILE A 486 24.03 13.67 -1.97
C ILE A 486 25.28 13.12 -2.67
N ALA A 487 25.22 11.95 -3.27
CA ALA A 487 26.34 11.31 -3.94
C ALA A 487 26.79 12.05 -5.21
N SER A 488 25.86 12.72 -5.89
CA SER A 488 26.16 13.50 -7.08
C SER A 488 26.97 14.77 -6.80
N GLY A 489 26.83 15.36 -5.60
CA GLY A 489 27.40 16.68 -5.29
C GLY A 489 26.71 17.84 -6.04
N ALA A 490 25.57 17.59 -6.69
CA ALA A 490 24.83 18.61 -7.45
C ALA A 490 24.16 19.68 -6.55
N ALA A 491 24.00 19.38 -5.27
CA ALA A 491 23.48 20.31 -4.28
C ALA A 491 24.39 20.33 -3.04
N PRO A 492 24.59 21.51 -2.39
CA PRO A 492 25.32 21.57 -1.13
C PRO A 492 24.59 20.78 -0.05
N VAL A 493 25.35 20.02 0.73
CA VAL A 493 24.86 19.15 1.79
C VAL A 493 25.39 19.63 3.14
N THR A 494 24.49 19.92 4.06
CA THR A 494 24.84 20.14 5.46
C THR A 494 24.49 18.90 6.28
N ARG A 495 25.51 18.29 6.91
CA ARG A 495 25.34 17.15 7.81
C ARG A 495 25.41 17.61 9.27
N LEU A 496 24.30 17.48 10.01
CA LEU A 496 24.28 17.74 11.44
C LEU A 496 24.88 16.52 12.16
N GLN A 497 26.02 16.73 12.81
CA GLN A 497 26.75 15.68 13.53
C GLN A 497 26.66 15.82 15.05
N SER A 498 26.39 17.02 15.54
CA SER A 498 26.36 17.32 16.96
C SER A 498 25.09 16.78 17.62
N ILE A 499 25.26 15.87 18.58
CA ILE A 499 24.17 15.38 19.44
C ILE A 499 24.00 16.37 20.58
N PHE A 500 22.80 16.96 20.70
CA PHE A 500 22.55 17.94 21.76
C PHE A 500 22.54 17.30 23.14
N ARG A 501 22.93 18.10 24.16
CA ARG A 501 23.13 17.64 25.55
C ARG A 501 21.93 16.92 26.15
N GLN A 502 20.71 17.30 25.81
CA GLN A 502 19.49 16.62 26.22
C GLN A 502 19.36 15.22 25.59
N ALA A 503 19.85 15.06 24.37
CA ALA A 503 19.86 13.82 23.62
C ALA A 503 21.09 12.94 23.98
N ALA A 504 22.21 13.54 24.39
CA ALA A 504 23.45 12.82 24.74
C ALA A 504 23.32 11.89 25.98
N GLY A 505 22.25 12.06 26.77
CA GLY A 505 21.95 11.15 27.88
C GLY A 505 21.07 9.96 27.49
N SER A 506 20.57 9.87 26.25
CA SER A 506 19.72 8.77 25.78
C SER A 506 20.57 7.64 25.18
N GLU A 507 20.38 6.44 25.71
CA GLU A 507 20.99 5.23 25.13
C GLU A 507 20.38 4.90 23.77
N ILE A 508 19.12 5.25 23.50
CA ILE A 508 18.49 5.10 22.18
C ILE A 508 19.30 5.85 21.14
N ILE A 509 19.57 7.14 21.38
CA ILE A 509 20.29 7.99 20.43
C ILE A 509 21.74 7.57 20.29
N THR A 510 22.41 7.30 21.40
CA THR A 510 23.81 6.83 21.40
C THR A 510 23.94 5.49 20.66
N ASN A 511 23.01 4.54 20.91
CA ASN A 511 23.01 3.26 20.24
C ASN A 511 22.60 3.36 18.76
N ALA A 512 21.70 4.25 18.37
CA ALA A 512 21.39 4.52 16.97
C ALA A 512 22.66 4.97 16.21
N HIS A 513 23.43 5.92 16.75
CA HIS A 513 24.69 6.33 16.15
C HIS A 513 25.77 5.23 16.13
N ARG A 514 25.81 4.35 17.17
CA ARG A 514 26.70 3.19 17.17
C ARG A 514 26.34 2.20 16.06
N ILE A 515 25.05 1.86 15.96
CA ILE A 515 24.52 0.97 14.90
C ILE A 515 24.91 1.52 13.53
N ASN A 516 24.68 2.81 13.31
CA ASN A 516 25.01 3.46 12.03
C ASN A 516 26.48 3.37 11.68
N ARG A 517 27.40 3.48 12.66
CA ARG A 517 28.84 3.31 12.49
C ARG A 517 29.30 1.83 12.38
N GLY A 518 28.37 0.88 12.43
CA GLY A 518 28.72 -0.55 12.43
C GLY A 518 29.23 -1.05 13.79
N GLU A 519 28.95 -0.32 14.87
CA GLU A 519 29.33 -0.68 16.22
C GLU A 519 28.14 -1.34 16.95
N MET A 520 28.45 -2.41 17.72
CA MET A 520 27.43 -3.06 18.55
C MET A 520 26.82 -2.07 19.55
N PRO A 521 25.47 -2.03 19.69
CA PRO A 521 24.82 -1.24 20.73
C PRO A 521 25.21 -1.73 22.14
N VAL A 522 25.23 -0.80 23.07
CA VAL A 522 25.46 -1.09 24.50
C VAL A 522 24.09 -1.35 25.14
N PHE A 523 24.01 -2.42 25.91
CA PHE A 523 22.83 -2.78 26.69
C PHE A 523 23.15 -2.58 28.16
N PRO A 524 22.80 -1.44 28.76
CA PRO A 524 23.06 -1.19 30.18
C PRO A 524 22.26 -2.16 31.05
N VAL A 525 22.87 -2.53 32.19
CA VAL A 525 22.18 -3.31 33.23
C VAL A 525 21.34 -2.34 34.05
N ARG A 526 20.09 -2.69 34.28
CA ARG A 526 19.23 -1.90 35.16
C ARG A 526 19.80 -1.82 36.56
N ASP A 527 20.01 -0.61 37.07
CA ASP A 527 20.35 -0.33 38.44
C ASP A 527 19.10 0.22 39.19
N PRO A 528 18.50 -0.54 40.12
CA PRO A 528 17.33 -0.08 40.87
C PRO A 528 17.57 1.20 41.68
N GLY A 529 18.83 1.55 41.96
CA GLY A 529 19.22 2.73 42.73
C GLY A 529 19.60 3.93 41.89
N ALA A 530 19.64 3.80 40.56
CA ALA A 530 20.01 4.90 39.66
C ALA A 530 18.91 5.97 39.60
N GLU A 531 19.27 7.25 39.63
CA GLU A 531 18.34 8.38 39.46
C GLU A 531 17.63 8.33 38.08
N ARG A 532 18.32 7.80 37.06
CA ARG A 532 17.78 7.61 35.73
C ARG A 532 17.88 6.14 35.31
N GLN A 533 16.76 5.58 34.88
CA GLN A 533 16.75 4.25 34.32
C GLN A 533 17.18 4.32 32.82
N PRO A 534 17.87 3.28 32.32
CA PRO A 534 18.17 3.17 30.90
C PRO A 534 16.90 3.21 30.04
N ASP A 535 17.05 3.69 28.83
CA ASP A 535 15.97 3.75 27.84
C ASP A 535 16.14 2.73 26.69
N PHE A 536 17.18 1.85 26.77
CA PHE A 536 17.49 0.85 25.74
C PHE A 536 17.82 -0.51 26.36
N TYR A 537 17.08 -1.57 25.99
CA TYR A 537 17.20 -2.90 26.59
C TYR A 537 17.25 -4.02 25.55
N LEU A 538 17.88 -5.16 25.92
CA LEU A 538 17.80 -6.42 25.23
C LEU A 538 17.29 -7.52 26.17
N PHE A 539 16.14 -8.12 25.83
CA PHE A 539 15.63 -9.32 26.48
C PHE A 539 16.04 -10.55 25.69
N PRO A 540 16.79 -11.48 26.30
CA PRO A 540 17.35 -12.61 25.59
C PRO A 540 16.26 -13.60 25.16
N ALA A 541 16.25 -13.93 23.85
CA ALA A 541 15.43 -14.98 23.25
C ALA A 541 16.26 -15.77 22.27
N GLU A 542 16.15 -17.08 22.28
CA GLU A 542 16.94 -17.96 21.43
C GLU A 542 16.34 -18.05 20.04
N ASP A 543 15.02 -18.01 19.92
CA ASP A 543 14.27 -18.14 18.68
C ASP A 543 13.10 -17.15 18.55
N ALA A 544 12.40 -17.21 17.42
CA ALA A 544 11.28 -16.32 17.14
C ALA A 544 10.07 -16.55 18.05
N ALA A 545 9.82 -17.78 18.50
CA ALA A 545 8.71 -18.09 19.39
C ALA A 545 8.95 -17.50 20.80
N ALA A 546 10.16 -17.70 21.35
CA ALA A 546 10.56 -17.11 22.62
C ALA A 546 10.58 -15.57 22.56
N ALA A 547 11.02 -14.98 21.43
CA ALA A 547 10.95 -13.54 21.23
C ALA A 547 9.51 -13.02 21.23
N ALA A 548 8.58 -13.72 20.57
CA ALA A 548 7.17 -13.37 20.58
C ALA A 548 6.54 -13.47 21.98
N ASP A 549 6.92 -14.48 22.78
CA ASP A 549 6.48 -14.60 24.18
C ASP A 549 6.96 -13.40 25.03
N TRP A 550 8.23 -13.02 24.86
CA TRP A 550 8.76 -11.81 25.50
C TRP A 550 8.03 -10.54 25.06
N ILE A 551 7.76 -10.37 23.76
CA ILE A 551 7.07 -9.20 23.25
C ILE A 551 5.68 -9.07 23.88
N VAL A 552 4.92 -10.15 23.94
CA VAL A 552 3.60 -10.13 24.58
C VAL A 552 3.72 -9.75 26.08
N ASP A 553 4.62 -10.36 26.83
CA ASP A 553 4.82 -10.05 28.28
C ASP A 553 5.30 -8.60 28.50
N LEU A 554 6.21 -8.11 27.65
CA LEU A 554 6.72 -6.74 27.71
C LEU A 554 5.61 -5.73 27.47
N VAL A 555 4.83 -5.89 26.40
CA VAL A 555 3.77 -4.95 26.01
C VAL A 555 2.61 -4.97 27.00
N THR A 556 2.20 -6.16 27.45
CA THR A 556 0.97 -6.28 28.28
C THR A 556 1.21 -6.03 29.76
N ARG A 557 2.41 -6.23 30.25
CA ARG A 557 2.69 -6.21 31.68
C ARG A 557 3.92 -5.37 32.07
N ARG A 558 5.11 -5.74 31.60
CA ARG A 558 6.36 -5.16 32.16
C ARG A 558 6.54 -3.69 31.86
N ILE A 559 6.33 -3.26 30.63
CA ILE A 559 6.49 -1.85 30.25
C ILE A 559 5.42 -0.99 30.91
N PRO A 560 4.12 -1.34 30.90
CA PRO A 560 3.10 -0.62 31.68
C PRO A 560 3.42 -0.50 33.16
N GLU A 561 3.80 -1.60 33.83
CA GLU A 561 4.09 -1.62 35.27
C GLU A 561 5.32 -0.78 35.66
N GLN A 562 6.34 -0.74 34.80
CA GLN A 562 7.61 -0.10 35.10
C GLN A 562 7.74 1.34 34.64
N PHE A 563 7.14 1.68 33.50
CA PHE A 563 7.29 2.97 32.84
C PHE A 563 5.98 3.77 32.81
N GLY A 564 4.85 3.19 33.25
CA GLY A 564 3.54 3.86 33.24
C GLY A 564 3.01 4.16 31.84
N LEU A 565 3.43 3.40 30.84
CA LEU A 565 3.04 3.57 29.44
C LEU A 565 1.79 2.75 29.12
N ASP A 566 0.85 3.33 28.39
CA ASP A 566 -0.34 2.60 27.94
C ASP A 566 0.03 1.58 26.84
N PRO A 567 -0.36 0.30 26.97
CA PRO A 567 0.02 -0.75 26.04
C PRO A 567 -0.58 -0.57 24.64
N ARG A 568 -1.66 0.19 24.49
CA ARG A 568 -2.32 0.40 23.18
C ARG A 568 -1.91 1.71 22.55
N GLU A 569 -1.73 2.76 23.32
CA GLU A 569 -1.46 4.11 22.81
C GLU A 569 0.04 4.39 22.72
N ASP A 570 0.81 4.04 23.78
CA ASP A 570 2.22 4.44 23.89
C ASP A 570 3.19 3.40 23.35
N ILE A 571 2.79 2.13 23.24
CA ILE A 571 3.69 1.04 22.85
C ILE A 571 3.38 0.60 21.41
N GLN A 572 4.43 0.57 20.58
CA GLN A 572 4.35 0.03 19.23
C GLN A 572 5.33 -1.13 19.06
N VAL A 573 4.81 -2.27 18.61
CA VAL A 573 5.67 -3.38 18.19
C VAL A 573 6.03 -3.19 16.72
N LEU A 574 7.34 -3.25 16.42
CA LEU A 574 7.86 -3.17 15.06
C LEU A 574 8.48 -4.50 14.67
N ALA A 575 8.00 -5.14 13.61
CA ALA A 575 8.56 -6.39 13.12
C ALA A 575 9.21 -6.22 11.74
N PRO A 576 10.30 -6.93 11.44
CA PRO A 576 10.98 -6.79 10.14
C PRO A 576 10.23 -7.47 9.00
N MET A 577 9.30 -8.40 9.28
CA MET A 577 8.57 -9.19 8.28
C MET A 577 7.16 -9.53 8.74
N TYR A 578 6.30 -9.93 7.80
CA TYR A 578 4.89 -10.27 8.08
C TYR A 578 4.75 -11.68 8.65
N ARG A 579 5.40 -12.68 8.04
CA ARG A 579 5.23 -14.10 8.35
C ARG A 579 6.14 -14.57 9.48
N GLY A 580 5.76 -15.69 10.11
CA GLY A 580 6.54 -16.34 11.17
C GLY A 580 6.06 -15.97 12.57
N PRO A 581 6.55 -16.69 13.63
CA PRO A 581 6.07 -16.54 15.02
C PRO A 581 6.27 -15.14 15.60
N ALA A 582 7.33 -14.43 15.20
CA ALA A 582 7.61 -13.04 15.57
C ALA A 582 7.40 -12.06 14.39
N GLY A 583 6.59 -12.45 13.40
CA GLY A 583 6.14 -11.59 12.31
C GLY A 583 4.91 -10.76 12.69
N VAL A 584 4.59 -9.76 11.87
CA VAL A 584 3.48 -8.83 12.10
C VAL A 584 2.17 -9.56 12.34
N ASP A 585 1.82 -10.55 11.48
CA ASP A 585 0.54 -11.25 11.54
C ASP A 585 0.37 -11.98 12.87
N ALA A 586 1.32 -12.85 13.23
CA ALA A 586 1.27 -13.63 14.46
C ALA A 586 1.32 -12.75 15.73
N LEU A 587 2.08 -11.65 15.70
CA LEU A 587 2.15 -10.72 16.83
C LEU A 587 0.84 -9.94 16.98
N ASN A 588 0.18 -9.54 15.92
CA ASN A 588 -1.13 -8.90 15.97
C ASN A 588 -2.18 -9.82 16.60
N ASP A 589 -2.26 -11.08 16.18
CA ASP A 589 -3.19 -12.06 16.76
C ASP A 589 -2.96 -12.26 18.26
N ARG A 590 -1.70 -12.41 18.67
CA ARG A 590 -1.31 -12.64 20.06
C ARG A 590 -1.54 -11.42 20.94
N LEU A 591 -1.19 -10.23 20.46
CA LEU A 591 -1.37 -8.98 21.19
C LEU A 591 -2.86 -8.62 21.28
N GLN A 592 -3.65 -8.81 20.23
CA GLN A 592 -5.09 -8.66 20.29
C GLN A 592 -5.71 -9.61 21.33
N ALA A 593 -5.34 -10.89 21.30
CA ALA A 593 -5.84 -11.86 22.28
C ALA A 593 -5.49 -11.48 23.73
N ALA A 594 -4.33 -10.86 23.96
CA ALA A 594 -3.88 -10.45 25.29
C ALA A 594 -4.48 -9.10 25.74
N LEU A 595 -4.53 -8.10 24.86
CA LEU A 595 -4.97 -6.74 25.19
C LEU A 595 -6.47 -6.53 25.00
N ASN A 596 -7.06 -7.18 24.01
CA ASN A 596 -8.49 -7.07 23.66
C ASN A 596 -9.11 -8.45 23.41
N PRO A 597 -9.16 -9.33 24.44
CA PRO A 597 -9.69 -10.68 24.27
C PRO A 597 -11.18 -10.65 23.91
N ALA A 598 -11.61 -11.67 23.16
CA ALA A 598 -13.03 -11.89 22.86
C ALA A 598 -13.85 -11.97 24.16
N ARG A 599 -14.96 -11.24 24.23
CA ARG A 599 -15.86 -11.20 25.39
C ARG A 599 -17.27 -11.57 24.95
N LYS A 600 -17.91 -12.48 25.71
CA LYS A 600 -19.28 -12.89 25.42
C LYS A 600 -20.24 -11.68 25.48
N GLY A 601 -20.98 -11.43 24.40
CA GLY A 601 -21.93 -10.33 24.31
C GLY A 601 -21.35 -9.00 23.79
N PHE A 602 -20.06 -8.95 23.47
CA PHE A 602 -19.46 -7.82 22.77
C PHE A 602 -19.36 -8.14 21.27
N PRO A 603 -19.56 -7.15 20.40
CA PRO A 603 -19.51 -7.35 18.96
C PRO A 603 -18.06 -7.70 18.53
N GLU A 604 -17.94 -8.67 17.64
CA GLU A 604 -16.71 -8.95 16.87
C GLU A 604 -17.10 -9.27 15.44
N LYS A 605 -16.26 -8.86 14.48
CA LYS A 605 -16.52 -9.10 13.06
C LYS A 605 -15.27 -9.57 12.35
N ALA A 606 -15.39 -10.69 11.64
CA ALA A 606 -14.35 -11.16 10.74
C ALA A 606 -14.56 -10.55 9.35
N LEU A 607 -13.57 -9.79 8.87
CA LEU A 607 -13.54 -9.14 7.56
C LEU A 607 -12.12 -9.23 7.00
N PHE A 608 -11.98 -9.57 5.72
CA PHE A 608 -10.70 -9.60 4.98
C PHE A 608 -9.54 -10.29 5.73
N GLY A 609 -9.84 -11.42 6.39
CA GLY A 609 -8.83 -12.20 7.12
C GLY A 609 -8.54 -11.72 8.55
N ASN A 610 -8.97 -10.53 8.93
CA ASN A 610 -8.86 -9.99 10.29
C ASN A 610 -10.15 -10.17 11.08
N THR A 611 -10.03 -10.33 12.40
CA THR A 611 -11.18 -10.26 13.33
C THR A 611 -11.10 -8.97 14.10
N TYR A 612 -12.04 -8.07 13.86
CA TYR A 612 -12.10 -6.76 14.48
C TYR A 612 -12.99 -6.75 15.73
N ARG A 613 -12.58 -6.02 16.77
CA ARG A 613 -13.31 -5.80 18.03
C ARG A 613 -13.23 -4.34 18.43
N PRO A 614 -14.28 -3.73 19.01
CA PRO A 614 -14.17 -2.40 19.59
C PRO A 614 -13.02 -2.32 20.59
N GLY A 615 -12.19 -1.28 20.46
CA GLY A 615 -10.96 -1.10 21.21
C GLY A 615 -9.71 -1.69 20.53
N ASP A 616 -9.82 -2.27 19.35
CA ASP A 616 -8.64 -2.69 18.58
C ASP A 616 -7.88 -1.49 18.03
N LYS A 617 -6.55 -1.61 18.05
CA LYS A 617 -5.64 -0.70 17.37
C LYS A 617 -5.57 -1.12 15.91
N VAL A 618 -5.89 -0.21 15.00
CA VAL A 618 -5.96 -0.45 13.56
C VAL A 618 -5.14 0.57 12.79
N MET A 619 -4.73 0.20 11.58
CA MET A 619 -3.97 1.08 10.68
C MET A 619 -4.66 1.15 9.32
N GLN A 620 -4.70 2.35 8.75
CA GLN A 620 -5.09 2.60 7.37
C GLN A 620 -3.99 2.11 6.41
N LEU A 621 -4.35 1.37 5.38
CA LEU A 621 -3.41 0.79 4.41
C LEU A 621 -3.21 1.64 3.16
N GLU A 622 -4.18 2.50 2.83
CA GLU A 622 -4.22 3.32 1.63
C GLU A 622 -4.59 4.76 1.97
N ASN A 623 -4.29 5.70 1.06
CA ASN A 623 -4.71 7.09 1.25
C ASN A 623 -6.18 7.24 0.85
N ASP A 624 -7.02 7.70 1.76
CA ASP A 624 -8.40 8.14 1.48
C ASP A 624 -8.50 9.66 1.68
N TYR A 625 -8.43 10.39 0.58
CA TYR A 625 -8.47 11.86 0.60
C TYR A 625 -9.87 12.39 0.97
N THR A 626 -10.92 11.60 0.72
CA THR A 626 -12.31 11.98 1.05
C THR A 626 -12.55 11.90 2.56
N LYS A 627 -12.04 10.83 3.17
CA LYS A 627 -12.10 10.63 4.62
C LYS A 627 -10.95 11.32 5.34
N GLU A 628 -9.98 11.90 4.63
CA GLU A 628 -8.76 12.53 5.13
C GLU A 628 -7.98 11.62 6.09
N VAL A 629 -7.85 10.35 5.74
CA VAL A 629 -6.99 9.37 6.41
C VAL A 629 -5.96 8.83 5.43
N PHE A 630 -4.75 8.61 5.93
CA PHE A 630 -3.61 8.31 5.08
C PHE A 630 -3.00 6.96 5.40
N ASN A 631 -2.31 6.40 4.43
CA ASN A 631 -1.56 5.17 4.61
C ASN A 631 -0.59 5.29 5.79
N GLY A 632 -0.70 4.36 6.75
CA GLY A 632 0.08 4.36 7.97
C GLY A 632 -0.58 5.05 9.17
N ASP A 633 -1.71 5.76 8.99
CA ASP A 633 -2.45 6.33 10.12
C ASP A 633 -2.94 5.23 11.05
N ILE A 634 -2.69 5.40 12.33
CA ILE A 634 -3.11 4.45 13.37
C ILE A 634 -4.29 5.05 14.13
N GLY A 635 -5.34 4.25 14.28
CA GLY A 635 -6.54 4.62 15.01
C GLY A 635 -7.03 3.51 15.94
N THR A 636 -8.11 3.80 16.64
CA THR A 636 -8.78 2.85 17.52
C THR A 636 -10.18 2.57 17.00
N LEU A 637 -10.52 1.31 16.79
CA LEU A 637 -11.87 0.90 16.43
C LEU A 637 -12.81 1.16 17.62
N ARG A 638 -13.78 2.06 17.46
CA ARG A 638 -14.69 2.45 18.53
C ARG A 638 -15.99 1.66 18.51
N GLU A 639 -16.51 1.36 17.33
CA GLU A 639 -17.84 0.75 17.21
C GLU A 639 -17.92 -0.19 15.99
N ILE A 640 -18.69 -1.26 16.13
CA ILE A 640 -19.10 -2.16 15.06
C ILE A 640 -20.64 -2.14 15.02
N GLU A 641 -21.21 -1.57 13.98
CA GLU A 641 -22.65 -1.52 13.75
C GLU A 641 -23.05 -2.64 12.77
N GLU A 642 -23.73 -3.69 13.26
CA GLU A 642 -24.12 -4.84 12.44
C GLU A 642 -25.25 -4.48 11.46
N THR A 643 -26.21 -3.65 11.88
CA THR A 643 -27.39 -3.30 11.05
C THR A 643 -26.99 -2.43 9.86
N GLY A 644 -26.09 -1.47 10.08
CA GLY A 644 -25.57 -0.58 9.05
C GLY A 644 -24.37 -1.11 8.31
N GLN A 645 -23.81 -2.24 8.74
CA GLN A 645 -22.56 -2.80 8.22
C GLN A 645 -21.39 -1.80 8.25
N ILE A 646 -21.24 -1.09 9.38
CA ILE A 646 -20.27 0.01 9.53
C ILE A 646 -19.28 -0.31 10.64
N LEU A 647 -17.99 -0.01 10.39
CA LEU A 647 -16.94 0.13 11.38
C LEU A 647 -16.69 1.62 11.63
N THR A 648 -16.64 2.05 12.90
CA THR A 648 -16.26 3.42 13.25
C THR A 648 -14.90 3.43 13.92
N VAL A 649 -13.92 4.04 13.27
CA VAL A 649 -12.53 4.16 13.74
C VAL A 649 -12.25 5.61 14.13
N GLU A 650 -11.58 5.80 15.27
CA GLU A 650 -11.10 7.11 15.69
C GLU A 650 -9.62 7.27 15.34
N PHE A 651 -9.32 8.23 14.47
CA PHE A 651 -7.98 8.68 14.15
C PHE A 651 -7.77 10.08 14.73
N ASP A 652 -6.81 10.26 15.64
CA ASP A 652 -6.46 11.56 16.21
C ASP A 652 -7.66 12.36 16.76
N GLY A 653 -8.60 11.70 17.41
CA GLY A 653 -9.83 12.32 17.97
C GLY A 653 -10.97 12.52 16.98
N ARG A 654 -10.80 12.14 15.71
CA ARG A 654 -11.82 12.23 14.66
C ARG A 654 -12.39 10.84 14.36
N LEU A 655 -13.72 10.73 14.36
CA LEU A 655 -14.43 9.49 14.02
C LEU A 655 -14.61 9.38 12.52
N VAL A 656 -14.18 8.26 11.96
CA VAL A 656 -14.27 7.93 10.54
C VAL A 656 -15.06 6.63 10.38
N LYS A 657 -16.02 6.62 9.47
CA LYS A 657 -16.88 5.48 9.20
C LYS A 657 -16.39 4.73 7.96
N TYR A 658 -16.38 3.40 8.06
CA TYR A 658 -16.05 2.47 6.99
C TYR A 658 -17.21 1.51 6.80
N GLU A 659 -17.69 1.36 5.60
CA GLU A 659 -18.54 0.23 5.25
C GLU A 659 -17.72 -1.08 5.38
N TRP A 660 -18.38 -2.20 5.60
CA TRP A 660 -17.66 -3.47 5.68
C TRP A 660 -16.89 -3.81 4.40
N SER A 661 -17.38 -3.34 3.26
CA SER A 661 -16.71 -3.44 1.95
C SER A 661 -15.38 -2.68 1.87
N GLU A 662 -15.22 -1.64 2.68
CA GLU A 662 -14.02 -0.80 2.75
C GLU A 662 -13.03 -1.26 3.83
N ALA A 663 -13.37 -2.31 4.59
CA ALA A 663 -12.53 -2.79 5.70
C ALA A 663 -11.25 -3.51 5.24
N ASP A 664 -11.08 -3.77 3.94
CA ASP A 664 -9.84 -4.22 3.30
C ASP A 664 -8.75 -3.16 3.37
N THR A 665 -9.13 -1.87 3.46
CA THR A 665 -8.20 -0.76 3.67
C THR A 665 -7.71 -0.62 5.12
N LEU A 666 -8.21 -1.46 6.04
CA LEU A 666 -7.83 -1.50 7.45
C LEU A 666 -7.10 -2.79 7.81
N THR A 667 -6.17 -2.71 8.75
CA THR A 667 -5.52 -3.88 9.36
C THR A 667 -5.30 -3.67 10.85
N LEU A 668 -5.10 -4.76 11.61
CA LEU A 668 -4.67 -4.65 13.02
C LEU A 668 -3.28 -4.02 13.09
N ALA A 669 -3.04 -3.19 14.10
CA ALA A 669 -1.85 -2.39 14.24
C ALA A 669 -1.16 -2.45 15.62
N TYR A 670 -1.39 -3.49 16.40
CA TYR A 670 -0.61 -3.74 17.60
C TYR A 670 0.87 -3.98 17.27
N ALA A 671 1.11 -4.68 16.15
CA ALA A 671 2.41 -4.80 15.50
C ALA A 671 2.32 -4.33 14.06
N VAL A 672 3.34 -3.60 13.59
CA VAL A 672 3.45 -3.12 12.21
C VAL A 672 4.85 -3.42 11.66
N SER A 673 5.03 -3.40 10.35
CA SER A 673 6.37 -3.54 9.78
C SER A 673 7.20 -2.26 10.00
N VAL A 674 8.54 -2.42 10.07
CA VAL A 674 9.46 -1.26 10.20
C VAL A 674 9.24 -0.26 9.05
N HIS A 675 8.96 -0.74 7.84
CA HIS A 675 8.67 0.12 6.67
C HIS A 675 7.40 0.96 6.88
N LYS A 676 6.33 0.37 7.43
CA LYS A 676 5.07 1.10 7.73
C LYS A 676 5.20 2.06 8.91
N ALA A 677 6.27 1.96 9.70
CA ALA A 677 6.58 2.86 10.79
C ALA A 677 7.47 4.05 10.39
N GLN A 678 7.92 4.13 9.13
CA GLN A 678 8.67 5.27 8.63
C GLN A 678 7.84 6.57 8.74
N GLY A 679 8.50 7.68 9.08
CA GLY A 679 7.85 8.97 9.33
C GLY A 679 7.01 9.04 10.60
N ALA A 680 7.00 7.97 11.42
CA ALA A 680 6.30 7.91 12.71
C ALA A 680 7.29 7.78 13.87
N GLU A 681 6.92 8.29 15.04
CA GLU A 681 7.64 8.10 16.30
C GLU A 681 6.67 7.63 17.38
N PHE A 682 7.17 6.84 18.32
CA PHE A 682 6.36 6.25 19.38
C PHE A 682 7.06 6.42 20.74
N PRO A 683 6.30 6.64 21.83
CA PRO A 683 6.90 6.71 23.15
C PRO A 683 7.71 5.47 23.50
N ALA A 684 7.24 4.28 23.18
CA ALA A 684 7.99 3.03 23.33
C ALA A 684 7.93 2.15 22.08
N VAL A 685 9.06 1.58 21.71
CA VAL A 685 9.19 0.61 20.61
C VAL A 685 9.69 -0.73 21.16
N VAL A 686 9.04 -1.80 20.74
CA VAL A 686 9.47 -3.18 21.02
C VAL A 686 9.68 -3.90 19.69
N LEU A 687 10.85 -4.53 19.49
CA LEU A 687 11.10 -5.23 18.25
C LEU A 687 11.81 -6.59 18.42
N PRO A 688 11.46 -7.63 17.64
CA PRO A 688 12.16 -8.90 17.63
C PRO A 688 13.53 -8.76 16.91
N ALA A 689 14.58 -9.27 17.53
CA ALA A 689 15.93 -9.33 16.97
C ALA A 689 16.44 -10.78 16.97
N VAL A 690 15.94 -11.61 16.04
CA VAL A 690 16.19 -13.06 15.98
C VAL A 690 16.82 -13.47 14.66
N THR A 691 17.67 -14.51 14.69
CA THR A 691 18.41 -14.97 13.51
C THR A 691 17.53 -15.55 12.42
N GLN A 692 16.29 -15.98 12.76
CA GLN A 692 15.31 -16.45 11.78
C GLN A 692 14.86 -15.34 10.80
N HIS A 693 15.06 -14.08 11.16
CA HIS A 693 14.81 -12.94 10.29
C HIS A 693 16.02 -12.56 9.41
N TYR A 694 16.92 -13.51 9.12
CA TYR A 694 18.24 -13.30 8.52
C TYR A 694 18.25 -12.36 7.29
N ILE A 695 17.30 -12.52 6.37
CA ILE A 695 17.20 -11.71 5.13
C ILE A 695 16.96 -10.23 5.47
N MET A 696 16.26 -9.95 6.57
CA MET A 696 15.87 -8.61 7.02
C MET A 696 16.82 -8.01 8.05
N LEU A 697 17.86 -8.75 8.50
CA LEU A 697 18.86 -8.24 9.44
C LEU A 697 19.86 -7.34 8.71
N ARG A 698 19.44 -6.09 8.44
CA ARG A 698 20.22 -5.04 7.79
C ARG A 698 20.40 -3.86 8.75
N ARG A 699 21.53 -3.15 8.61
CA ARG A 699 21.88 -2.02 9.47
C ARG A 699 20.85 -0.90 9.43
N ASN A 700 20.46 -0.46 8.23
CA ASN A 700 19.49 0.61 8.04
C ASN A 700 18.10 0.25 8.59
N LEU A 701 17.66 -1.03 8.49
CA LEU A 701 16.39 -1.47 9.07
C LEU A 701 16.40 -1.43 10.60
N LEU A 702 17.47 -1.94 11.22
CA LEU A 702 17.63 -1.88 12.68
C LEU A 702 17.74 -0.42 13.15
N TYR A 703 18.53 0.40 12.44
CA TYR A 703 18.66 1.83 12.71
C TYR A 703 17.33 2.56 12.64
N THR A 704 16.57 2.36 11.55
CA THR A 704 15.25 2.96 11.37
C THR A 704 14.29 2.54 12.49
N ALA A 705 14.27 1.25 12.85
CA ALA A 705 13.40 0.76 13.93
C ALA A 705 13.74 1.40 15.29
N VAL A 706 15.04 1.47 15.65
CA VAL A 706 15.51 2.07 16.91
C VAL A 706 15.18 3.56 16.96
N THR A 707 15.36 4.28 15.84
CA THR A 707 15.08 5.72 15.77
C THR A 707 13.59 6.08 15.81
N ARG A 708 12.68 5.11 15.77
CA ARG A 708 11.24 5.34 16.01
C ARG A 708 10.88 5.49 17.48
N ALA A 709 11.79 5.13 18.41
CA ALA A 709 11.55 5.21 19.84
C ALA A 709 11.93 6.58 20.40
N GLN A 710 11.01 7.18 21.17
CA GLN A 710 11.25 8.47 21.84
C GLN A 710 11.76 8.31 23.28
N ARG A 711 11.18 7.37 24.07
CA ARG A 711 11.41 7.23 25.50
C ARG A 711 11.95 5.86 25.89
N LEU A 712 11.60 4.82 25.14
CA LEU A 712 11.99 3.44 25.44
C LEU A 712 12.13 2.61 24.17
N CYS A 713 13.24 1.91 24.03
CA CYS A 713 13.47 0.92 22.98
C CYS A 713 13.83 -0.42 23.59
N VAL A 714 13.10 -1.47 23.25
CA VAL A 714 13.32 -2.83 23.77
C VAL A 714 13.49 -3.82 22.63
N LEU A 715 14.61 -4.52 22.60
CA LEU A 715 14.86 -5.62 21.69
C LEU A 715 14.51 -6.94 22.39
N ALA A 716 13.74 -7.82 21.74
CA ALA A 716 13.50 -9.19 22.16
C ALA A 716 14.23 -10.15 21.22
N GLY A 717 15.32 -10.76 21.65
CA GLY A 717 16.13 -11.60 20.75
C GLY A 717 17.53 -11.88 21.28
N ASN A 718 18.48 -12.04 20.37
CA ASN A 718 19.84 -12.40 20.73
C ASN A 718 20.91 -11.46 20.14
N ARG A 719 22.02 -11.35 20.83
CA ARG A 719 23.14 -10.48 20.42
C ARG A 719 23.70 -10.85 19.03
N ARG A 720 23.58 -12.12 18.62
CA ARG A 720 24.06 -12.58 17.31
C ARG A 720 23.21 -11.96 16.19
N ALA A 721 21.89 -11.92 16.34
CA ALA A 721 21.01 -11.28 15.35
C ALA A 721 21.31 -9.77 15.24
N VAL A 722 21.49 -9.10 16.39
CA VAL A 722 21.89 -7.68 16.40
C VAL A 722 23.25 -7.49 15.72
N ALA A 723 24.23 -8.34 15.98
CA ALA A 723 25.54 -8.27 15.34
C ALA A 723 25.47 -8.49 13.82
N ILE A 724 24.64 -9.43 13.37
CA ILE A 724 24.41 -9.64 11.93
C ILE A 724 23.82 -8.35 11.32
N ALA A 725 22.79 -7.79 11.92
CA ALA A 725 22.15 -6.57 11.43
C ALA A 725 23.15 -5.40 11.36
N VAL A 726 23.91 -5.16 12.42
CA VAL A 726 24.90 -4.06 12.52
C VAL A 726 26.02 -4.21 11.48
N ASN A 727 26.50 -5.43 11.24
CA ASN A 727 27.58 -5.69 10.29
C ASN A 727 27.09 -5.78 8.84
N ASN A 728 25.80 -6.02 8.62
CA ASN A 728 25.21 -6.06 7.29
C ASN A 728 24.89 -4.65 6.81
N HIS A 729 25.86 -4.01 6.17
CA HIS A 729 25.74 -2.69 5.55
C HIS A 729 25.40 -2.79 4.05
N GLN A 730 25.23 -4.01 3.52
CA GLN A 730 24.75 -4.18 2.17
C GLN A 730 23.31 -3.62 2.12
N GLU A 731 23.21 -2.34 1.83
CA GLU A 731 22.03 -1.84 1.17
C GLU A 731 21.85 -2.70 -0.08
N ALA A 732 20.63 -3.18 -0.33
CA ALA A 732 20.36 -3.69 -1.65
C ALA A 732 20.69 -2.53 -2.60
N GLN A 733 21.84 -2.63 -3.30
CA GLN A 733 22.29 -1.58 -4.18
C GLN A 733 21.23 -1.39 -5.23
N ARG A 734 20.51 -0.28 -5.13
CA ARG A 734 19.46 0.03 -6.09
C ARG A 734 20.10 0.39 -7.41
N CYS A 735 19.61 -0.18 -8.47
CA CYS A 735 19.93 0.25 -9.82
C CYS A 735 19.24 1.59 -10.07
N SER A 736 19.98 2.68 -9.92
CA SER A 736 19.59 4.07 -10.22
C SER A 736 20.76 4.75 -10.91
N ALA A 737 20.50 5.56 -11.91
CA ALA A 737 21.52 6.35 -12.58
C ALA A 737 21.36 7.87 -12.32
N LEU A 738 20.50 8.25 -11.36
CA LEU A 738 20.21 9.64 -11.08
C LEU A 738 21.45 10.42 -10.63
N ASP A 739 22.30 9.83 -9.76
CA ASP A 739 23.53 10.43 -9.29
C ASP A 739 24.51 10.72 -10.44
N TRP A 740 24.67 9.77 -11.35
CA TRP A 740 25.50 9.92 -12.54
C TRP A 740 24.91 10.98 -13.50
N ARG A 741 23.59 10.96 -13.73
CA ARG A 741 22.95 11.96 -14.59
C ARG A 741 23.06 13.37 -14.03
N LEU A 742 23.10 13.53 -12.73
CA LEU A 742 23.29 14.81 -12.06
C LEU A 742 24.73 15.32 -12.19
N LYS A 743 25.73 14.43 -12.28
CA LYS A 743 27.16 14.77 -12.51
C LYS A 743 27.47 15.06 -13.97
N SER A 744 26.76 14.40 -14.88
CA SER A 744 26.99 14.53 -16.33
C SER A 744 26.43 15.87 -16.81
N SER A 745 27.29 16.79 -17.19
CA SER A 745 26.97 18.12 -17.73
C SER A 745 26.36 18.06 -19.13
#